data_0597a3e5a2bce58ae4e80339e2ab9205
#
_entry.id   0597a3e5a2bce58ae4e80339e2ab9205
#
_cell.length_a   1.000
_cell.length_b   1.000
_cell.length_c   1.000
_cell.angle_alpha   90.00
_cell.angle_beta   90.00
_cell.angle_gamma   90.00
#
_symmetry.space_group_name_H-M   'P 1'
#
loop_
_entity.id
_entity.type
_entity.pdbx_description
1 polymer ?
#
loop_
_entity_poly.entity_id
_entity_poly.type
_entity_poly.pdbx_seq_one_letter_code
_entity_poly.pdbx_strand_id
1 'polypeptide(L)'
;MTSLPQNLEKNISNKNIFVSGYSIFFFFFIIILSSCNPTKYVPREDTLLDETHVIIGNDGIQKSEIMPYLKQKPNKRIFGVRFHLGLYNLSNITKEKWPHGWLREIGEEPVIFDPYAATKSMEQIKSYLSSKGYFDSHVMETIETANRKTKVYYNVDLKPPYTIRNLYYEIADTSIQVLFYLDSVDCLIERGKPYDVDVLQAERSRFERYIKDKGFYSFSGDHIYFNIDSTIGNRQVDIYYGIKKFQTVDAYNRIIITPHPMYRVRNIYVYPDFVPKDALEGGTNFIRSLDTVNYRGYYFITSQEKSGIKNDLVIQSLYLKPGSLYNVTNTEQTQSHLLGLKTFRLVNIFYNEMTDSGVTATPELNLDCTIQLTPLAKQSYKVELEGTNTAGYLGGALNLIYQNKNLFRGAELLNLKLKGAYEALFSQKDTLRSVQEYGIETSLRFPKFLLPFLEKEEFVKKYNPTTTLLAAYNYQDMPTYARTMANATFGYNWNSGNYTSHIVNPVQMNLVNLLRIDDKWKAWIDSSSYLADSYRDVMILGGGYSYIFNNQKIQKSNDYWFIRINAEAAGNMLNAVSKLAGIEKTEGRYNILGQPFAQYIRTDIDIRYNVIINDVSSIVYRGFIGAGIPYGNSRAMPFEKQYFSGGANSIRAWQVRTLGPGSYIPDYTKLLNQTADIKLEVNAEYRFNLFWILQGALFLDAGNIWSFNDDPATPGSQFRINKFFNEIAVGTGAGLRFDLDFVLLRADIGIKLRDPSLEAGSRWITNWSDYYRATEYRDNSGNIRHARIFGIVLGIGYPF
;
A
#
# COMPACT_ATOMS: atom_id res chain seq x y z
N MET A 1 4.73 20.67 -71.64
CA MET A 1 6.05 20.40 -70.97
C MET A 1 6.23 21.35 -69.83
N THR A 2 5.86 20.95 -68.63
CA THR A 2 6.22 21.63 -67.37
C THR A 2 6.33 20.61 -66.29
N SER A 3 7.50 20.53 -65.73
CA SER A 3 8.02 19.55 -64.74
C SER A 3 7.29 19.64 -63.39
N LEU A 4 6.80 18.51 -62.89
CA LEU A 4 6.33 18.30 -61.55
C LEU A 4 7.55 18.28 -60.55
N PRO A 5 7.44 18.79 -59.34
CA PRO A 5 8.54 18.86 -58.39
C PRO A 5 8.79 17.50 -57.70
N GLN A 6 10.06 17.08 -57.74
CA GLN A 6 10.61 15.82 -57.19
C GLN A 6 10.54 15.65 -55.64
N ASN A 7 9.83 16.47 -54.93
CA ASN A 7 9.78 16.43 -53.45
C ASN A 7 8.62 15.61 -52.84
N LEU A 8 7.71 15.04 -53.62
CA LEU A 8 6.61 14.24 -53.12
C LEU A 8 6.93 12.75 -52.95
N GLU A 9 7.91 12.23 -53.70
CA GLU A 9 8.27 10.80 -53.61
C GLU A 9 9.17 10.46 -52.42
N LYS A 10 9.96 11.41 -51.87
CA LYS A 10 10.82 11.14 -50.68
C LYS A 10 10.07 11.03 -49.37
N ASN A 11 8.89 11.62 -49.23
CA ASN A 11 8.10 11.54 -47.99
C ASN A 11 7.23 10.28 -47.85
N ILE A 12 6.92 9.62 -48.96
CA ILE A 12 6.14 8.36 -48.95
C ILE A 12 7.05 7.16 -48.67
N SER A 13 8.29 7.20 -49.15
CA SER A 13 9.28 6.13 -48.92
C SER A 13 9.72 6.00 -47.44
N ASN A 14 9.89 7.10 -46.71
CA ASN A 14 10.31 7.06 -45.32
C ASN A 14 9.22 6.61 -44.34
N LYS A 15 7.93 6.78 -44.64
CA LYS A 15 6.85 6.28 -43.75
C LYS A 15 6.67 4.77 -43.83
N ASN A 16 6.85 4.20 -45.02
CA ASN A 16 6.73 2.73 -45.20
C ASN A 16 7.95 1.97 -44.64
N ILE A 17 9.14 2.58 -44.58
CA ILE A 17 10.35 1.98 -44.03
C ILE A 17 10.26 1.90 -42.50
N PHE A 18 9.65 2.88 -41.81
CA PHE A 18 9.51 2.85 -40.35
C PHE A 18 8.50 1.80 -39.89
N VAL A 19 7.33 1.69 -40.54
CA VAL A 19 6.31 0.67 -40.21
C VAL A 19 6.82 -0.74 -40.54
N SER A 20 7.55 -0.91 -41.65
CA SER A 20 8.20 -2.17 -42.05
C SER A 20 9.29 -2.59 -41.07
N GLY A 21 10.08 -1.65 -40.54
CA GLY A 21 11.16 -1.95 -39.57
C GLY A 21 10.66 -2.51 -38.24
N TYR A 22 9.59 -1.96 -37.66
CA TYR A 22 9.00 -2.49 -36.43
C TYR A 22 8.28 -3.82 -36.63
N SER A 23 7.59 -4.00 -37.75
CA SER A 23 6.97 -5.29 -38.10
C SER A 23 8.04 -6.37 -38.33
N ILE A 24 9.16 -6.03 -38.99
CA ILE A 24 10.28 -6.95 -39.20
C ILE A 24 10.98 -7.25 -37.86
N PHE A 25 11.17 -6.27 -36.98
CA PHE A 25 11.77 -6.48 -35.66
C PHE A 25 10.87 -7.35 -34.77
N PHE A 26 9.57 -7.13 -34.78
CA PHE A 26 8.58 -7.93 -34.03
C PHE A 26 8.46 -9.35 -34.60
N PHE A 27 8.49 -9.50 -35.91
CA PHE A 27 8.49 -10.80 -36.58
C PHE A 27 9.81 -11.57 -36.37
N PHE A 28 10.95 -10.87 -36.39
CA PHE A 28 12.28 -11.43 -36.06
C PHE A 28 12.36 -11.84 -34.58
N PHE A 29 11.75 -11.06 -33.67
CA PHE A 29 11.66 -11.39 -32.25
C PHE A 29 10.80 -12.63 -32.02
N ILE A 30 9.68 -12.78 -32.73
CA ILE A 30 8.83 -13.98 -32.69
C ILE A 30 9.55 -15.21 -33.27
N ILE A 31 10.30 -15.07 -34.36
CA ILE A 31 11.08 -16.15 -34.99
C ILE A 31 12.23 -16.60 -34.08
N ILE A 32 12.91 -15.68 -33.39
CA ILE A 32 13.95 -16.02 -32.42
C ILE A 32 13.35 -16.78 -31.23
N LEU A 33 12.17 -16.44 -30.79
CA LEU A 33 11.48 -17.15 -29.70
C LEU A 33 10.95 -18.54 -30.11
N SER A 34 10.60 -18.76 -31.38
CA SER A 34 10.10 -20.05 -31.87
C SER A 34 11.23 -21.03 -32.19
N SER A 35 12.46 -20.58 -32.39
CA SER A 35 13.64 -21.41 -32.71
C SER A 35 14.38 -22.00 -31.49
N CYS A 36 13.96 -21.71 -30.25
CA CYS A 36 14.66 -22.24 -29.07
C CYS A 36 14.28 -23.69 -28.79
N ASN A 37 15.23 -24.61 -28.98
CA ASN A 37 15.10 -25.98 -28.52
C ASN A 37 15.09 -26.01 -26.97
N PRO A 38 13.95 -26.28 -26.29
CA PRO A 38 13.86 -26.25 -24.85
C PRO A 38 14.71 -27.32 -24.16
N THR A 39 15.14 -28.37 -24.87
CA THR A 39 15.97 -29.46 -24.34
C THR A 39 17.46 -29.31 -24.70
N LYS A 40 17.92 -28.09 -25.09
CA LYS A 40 19.30 -27.83 -25.54
C LYS A 40 20.35 -28.24 -24.49
N TYR A 41 20.12 -27.92 -23.24
CA TYR A 41 21.04 -28.17 -22.14
C TYR A 41 20.55 -29.26 -21.17
N VAL A 42 19.56 -30.04 -21.55
CA VAL A 42 19.16 -31.25 -20.82
C VAL A 42 20.17 -32.36 -21.14
N PRO A 43 20.75 -33.08 -20.16
CA PRO A 43 21.61 -34.24 -20.39
C PRO A 43 20.96 -35.28 -21.29
N ARG A 44 21.76 -36.11 -22.02
CA ARG A 44 21.20 -37.02 -23.02
C ARG A 44 20.34 -38.15 -22.43
N GLU A 45 20.63 -38.54 -21.23
CA GLU A 45 19.91 -39.60 -20.48
C GLU A 45 18.70 -39.09 -19.73
N ASP A 46 18.59 -37.77 -19.57
CA ASP A 46 17.53 -37.09 -18.81
C ASP A 46 16.45 -36.48 -19.71
N THR A 47 15.33 -36.13 -19.08
CA THR A 47 14.21 -35.47 -19.75
C THR A 47 13.85 -34.17 -19.07
N LEU A 48 13.37 -33.21 -19.85
CA LEU A 48 12.83 -31.93 -19.36
C LEU A 48 11.46 -32.14 -18.73
N LEU A 49 11.24 -31.66 -17.53
CA LEU A 49 9.88 -31.56 -16.96
C LEU A 49 9.06 -30.53 -17.76
N ASP A 50 8.18 -31.02 -18.64
CA ASP A 50 7.44 -30.19 -19.56
C ASP A 50 6.19 -29.61 -18.92
N GLU A 51 5.38 -30.45 -18.28
CA GLU A 51 4.12 -30.04 -17.67
C GLU A 51 3.86 -30.87 -16.41
N THR A 52 3.22 -30.23 -15.43
CA THR A 52 2.69 -30.89 -14.24
C THR A 52 1.22 -30.58 -14.14
N HIS A 53 0.40 -31.61 -14.14
CA HIS A 53 -1.05 -31.50 -14.07
C HIS A 53 -1.56 -32.14 -12.78
N VAL A 54 -2.40 -31.40 -12.05
CA VAL A 54 -3.18 -31.95 -10.95
C VAL A 54 -4.61 -32.08 -11.44
N ILE A 55 -5.12 -33.29 -11.46
CA ILE A 55 -6.47 -33.64 -11.90
C ILE A 55 -7.25 -34.10 -10.67
N ILE A 56 -8.31 -33.36 -10.34
CA ILE A 56 -9.14 -33.61 -9.17
C ILE A 56 -10.51 -34.05 -9.68
N GLY A 57 -10.98 -35.24 -9.24
CA GLY A 57 -12.20 -35.88 -9.74
C GLY A 57 -13.52 -35.22 -9.26
N ASN A 58 -13.51 -34.48 -8.17
CA ASN A 58 -14.69 -33.86 -7.55
C ASN A 58 -14.40 -32.48 -6.98
N ASP A 59 -15.43 -31.64 -6.84
CA ASP A 59 -15.35 -30.33 -6.18
C ASP A 59 -15.17 -30.50 -4.65
N GLY A 60 -14.17 -29.89 -4.06
CA GLY A 60 -13.92 -29.96 -2.62
C GLY A 60 -12.60 -29.30 -2.21
N ILE A 61 -11.60 -29.41 -3.05
CA ILE A 61 -10.29 -28.75 -2.89
C ILE A 61 -9.91 -28.07 -4.20
N GLN A 62 -9.41 -26.86 -4.11
CA GLN A 62 -8.95 -26.17 -5.30
C GLN A 62 -7.54 -26.63 -5.71
N LYS A 63 -7.30 -26.66 -7.01
CA LYS A 63 -5.99 -26.99 -7.57
C LYS A 63 -4.86 -26.10 -7.02
N SER A 64 -5.16 -24.83 -6.78
CA SER A 64 -4.24 -23.84 -6.18
C SER A 64 -3.75 -24.24 -4.79
N GLU A 65 -4.56 -24.97 -4.02
CA GLU A 65 -4.21 -25.43 -2.67
C GLU A 65 -3.21 -26.59 -2.69
N ILE A 66 -3.22 -27.39 -3.77
CA ILE A 66 -2.33 -28.55 -3.95
C ILE A 66 -0.99 -28.14 -4.57
N MET A 67 -0.98 -27.13 -5.43
CA MET A 67 0.23 -26.71 -6.16
C MET A 67 1.47 -26.41 -5.28
N PRO A 68 1.36 -25.88 -4.04
CA PRO A 68 2.51 -25.67 -3.15
C PRO A 68 3.23 -26.94 -2.72
N TYR A 69 2.53 -28.08 -2.72
CA TYR A 69 3.07 -29.38 -2.29
C TYR A 69 3.84 -30.12 -3.39
N LEU A 70 3.86 -29.58 -4.61
CA LEU A 70 4.67 -30.11 -5.70
C LEU A 70 6.15 -29.76 -5.49
N LYS A 71 7.01 -30.77 -5.40
CA LYS A 71 8.46 -30.62 -5.23
C LYS A 71 9.15 -30.10 -6.48
N GLN A 72 8.64 -30.46 -7.65
CA GLN A 72 9.12 -29.97 -8.91
C GLN A 72 8.00 -29.22 -9.65
N LYS A 73 8.33 -28.05 -10.15
CA LYS A 73 7.46 -27.24 -11.02
C LYS A 73 8.16 -27.08 -12.36
N PRO A 74 7.45 -27.24 -13.48
CA PRO A 74 8.03 -27.02 -14.80
C PRO A 74 8.45 -25.58 -14.99
N ASN A 75 9.39 -25.35 -15.94
CA ASN A 75 9.81 -24.00 -16.30
C ASN A 75 8.61 -23.09 -16.61
N LYS A 76 8.65 -21.86 -16.10
CA LYS A 76 7.57 -20.88 -16.21
C LYS A 76 7.22 -20.58 -17.68
N ARG A 77 5.92 -20.49 -17.95
CA ARG A 77 5.38 -20.07 -19.26
C ARG A 77 4.70 -18.71 -19.16
N ILE A 78 5.04 -17.81 -20.08
CA ILE A 78 4.38 -16.52 -20.26
C ILE A 78 3.65 -16.58 -21.60
N PHE A 79 2.34 -16.39 -21.59
CA PHE A 79 1.49 -16.55 -22.81
C PHE A 79 1.76 -17.87 -23.56
N GLY A 80 1.99 -18.96 -22.83
CA GLY A 80 2.25 -20.27 -23.40
C GLY A 80 3.70 -20.55 -23.83
N VAL A 81 4.58 -19.53 -23.84
CA VAL A 81 6.00 -19.62 -24.23
C VAL A 81 6.92 -19.70 -23.01
N ARG A 82 7.93 -20.59 -23.03
CA ARG A 82 8.97 -20.68 -21.98
C ARG A 82 10.05 -19.63 -22.20
N PHE A 83 9.69 -18.38 -21.98
CA PHE A 83 10.57 -17.24 -22.25
C PHE A 83 11.87 -17.31 -21.44
N HIS A 84 11.81 -17.63 -20.15
CA HIS A 84 12.99 -17.69 -19.27
C HIS A 84 13.96 -18.84 -19.68
N LEU A 85 13.42 -20.02 -19.97
CA LEU A 85 14.22 -21.13 -20.49
C LEU A 85 14.84 -20.79 -21.85
N GLY A 86 14.10 -20.04 -22.69
CA GLY A 86 14.62 -19.50 -23.96
C GLY A 86 15.82 -18.58 -23.75
N LEU A 87 15.75 -17.65 -22.79
CA LEU A 87 16.89 -16.78 -22.44
C LEU A 87 18.10 -17.58 -21.93
N TYR A 88 17.86 -18.54 -21.06
CA TYR A 88 18.94 -19.44 -20.59
C TYR A 88 19.58 -20.20 -21.76
N ASN A 89 18.78 -20.75 -22.66
CA ASN A 89 19.24 -21.52 -23.81
C ASN A 89 19.98 -20.68 -24.88
N LEU A 90 19.76 -19.35 -24.91
CA LEU A 90 20.56 -18.42 -25.71
C LEU A 90 21.97 -18.23 -25.16
N SER A 91 22.19 -18.48 -23.88
CA SER A 91 23.52 -18.40 -23.29
C SER A 91 24.42 -19.52 -23.76
N ASN A 92 25.74 -19.33 -23.57
CA ASN A 92 26.74 -20.41 -23.67
C ASN A 92 27.20 -20.71 -22.23
N ILE A 93 26.95 -21.98 -21.79
CA ILE A 93 27.23 -22.42 -20.40
C ILE A 93 28.72 -22.36 -20.04
N THR A 94 29.61 -22.48 -21.03
CA THR A 94 31.07 -22.45 -20.80
C THR A 94 31.66 -21.05 -20.68
N LYS A 95 30.85 -20.00 -20.98
CA LYS A 95 31.30 -18.60 -20.92
C LYS A 95 30.64 -17.87 -19.78
N GLU A 96 31.45 -17.26 -18.90
CA GLU A 96 30.91 -16.51 -17.73
C GLU A 96 30.71 -15.02 -18.00
N LYS A 97 31.44 -14.44 -18.97
CA LYS A 97 31.39 -13.01 -19.29
C LYS A 97 30.08 -12.59 -19.92
N TRP A 98 29.72 -11.33 -19.74
CA TRP A 98 28.59 -10.70 -20.41
C TRP A 98 28.64 -10.95 -21.95
N PRO A 99 27.48 -11.28 -22.61
CA PRO A 99 26.13 -11.36 -22.10
C PRO A 99 25.70 -12.72 -21.51
N HIS A 100 26.58 -13.76 -21.56
CA HIS A 100 26.22 -15.14 -21.25
C HIS A 100 25.88 -15.34 -19.75
N GLY A 101 26.67 -14.75 -18.84
CA GLY A 101 26.40 -14.79 -17.41
C GLY A 101 25.04 -14.14 -17.08
N TRP A 102 24.82 -12.94 -17.62
CA TRP A 102 23.57 -12.21 -17.44
C TRP A 102 22.34 -12.96 -18.01
N LEU A 103 22.45 -13.58 -19.20
CA LEU A 103 21.36 -14.38 -19.77
C LEU A 103 21.01 -15.60 -18.93
N ARG A 104 21.95 -16.20 -18.19
CA ARG A 104 21.68 -17.29 -17.24
C ARG A 104 21.04 -16.78 -15.96
N GLU A 105 21.45 -15.64 -15.48
CA GLU A 105 20.90 -15.01 -14.26
C GLU A 105 19.43 -14.61 -14.43
N ILE A 106 19.07 -14.02 -15.57
CA ILE A 106 17.67 -13.65 -15.87
C ILE A 106 16.87 -14.80 -16.48
N GLY A 107 17.54 -15.82 -17.00
CA GLY A 107 16.94 -17.03 -17.54
C GLY A 107 16.58 -18.02 -16.42
N GLU A 108 15.92 -19.09 -16.80
CA GLU A 108 15.59 -20.21 -15.91
C GLU A 108 16.25 -21.47 -16.47
N GLU A 109 17.05 -22.15 -15.65
CA GLU A 109 17.68 -23.42 -15.98
C GLU A 109 16.64 -24.48 -16.35
N PRO A 110 16.90 -25.40 -17.31
CA PRO A 110 15.97 -26.46 -17.63
C PRO A 110 15.72 -27.35 -16.41
N VAL A 111 14.46 -27.49 -16.02
CA VAL A 111 14.06 -28.37 -14.92
C VAL A 111 14.10 -29.81 -15.41
N ILE A 112 15.10 -30.57 -14.95
CA ILE A 112 15.25 -31.99 -15.25
C ILE A 112 14.23 -32.77 -14.44
N PHE A 113 13.52 -33.69 -15.07
CA PHE A 113 12.56 -34.54 -14.38
C PHE A 113 13.28 -35.49 -13.40
N ASP A 114 12.85 -35.47 -12.15
CA ASP A 114 13.30 -36.39 -11.09
C ASP A 114 12.12 -37.26 -10.61
N PRO A 115 12.16 -38.58 -10.86
CA PRO A 115 11.13 -39.50 -10.42
C PRO A 115 10.93 -39.48 -8.89
N TYR A 116 12.02 -39.36 -8.13
CA TYR A 116 11.93 -39.31 -6.66
C TYR A 116 11.17 -38.10 -6.18
N ALA A 117 11.42 -36.92 -6.78
CA ALA A 117 10.67 -35.70 -6.46
C ALA A 117 9.20 -35.81 -6.86
N ALA A 118 8.87 -36.54 -7.94
CA ALA A 118 7.47 -36.79 -8.32
C ALA A 118 6.75 -37.66 -7.26
N THR A 119 7.33 -38.78 -6.83
CA THR A 119 6.78 -39.62 -5.76
C THR A 119 6.67 -38.87 -4.43
N LYS A 120 7.67 -38.06 -4.09
CA LYS A 120 7.59 -37.20 -2.89
C LYS A 120 6.46 -36.16 -2.97
N SER A 121 6.19 -35.61 -4.15
CA SER A 121 5.05 -34.72 -4.36
C SER A 121 3.73 -35.45 -4.12
N MET A 122 3.59 -36.66 -4.64
CA MET A 122 2.42 -37.52 -4.40
C MET A 122 2.19 -37.77 -2.90
N GLU A 123 3.27 -38.11 -2.16
CA GLU A 123 3.19 -38.33 -0.70
C GLU A 123 2.76 -37.06 0.04
N GLN A 124 3.30 -35.92 -0.35
CA GLN A 124 2.93 -34.62 0.25
C GLN A 124 1.49 -34.22 -0.05
N ILE A 125 1.02 -34.42 -1.28
CA ILE A 125 -0.39 -34.21 -1.62
C ILE A 125 -1.29 -35.13 -0.76
N LYS A 126 -0.94 -36.41 -0.60
CA LYS A 126 -1.69 -37.32 0.26
C LYS A 126 -1.71 -36.85 1.71
N SER A 127 -0.56 -36.39 2.26
CA SER A 127 -0.49 -35.87 3.61
C SER A 127 -1.33 -34.60 3.78
N TYR A 128 -1.31 -33.71 2.79
CA TYR A 128 -2.17 -32.51 2.78
C TYR A 128 -3.65 -32.89 2.76
N LEU A 129 -4.07 -33.82 1.91
CA LEU A 129 -5.45 -34.29 1.85
C LEU A 129 -5.88 -34.89 3.20
N SER A 130 -5.02 -35.69 3.82
CA SER A 130 -5.27 -36.22 5.15
C SER A 130 -5.41 -35.15 6.21
N SER A 131 -4.57 -34.09 6.14
CA SER A 131 -4.68 -32.95 7.08
C SER A 131 -5.99 -32.16 6.93
N LYS A 132 -6.64 -32.25 5.76
CA LYS A 132 -7.95 -31.65 5.45
C LYS A 132 -9.13 -32.65 5.61
N GLY A 133 -8.89 -33.82 6.22
CA GLY A 133 -9.93 -34.79 6.51
C GLY A 133 -10.28 -35.76 5.35
N TYR A 134 -9.55 -35.72 4.27
CA TYR A 134 -9.79 -36.61 3.12
C TYR A 134 -8.98 -37.92 3.26
N PHE A 135 -9.20 -38.69 4.33
CA PHE A 135 -8.41 -39.88 4.67
C PHE A 135 -8.52 -41.03 3.65
N ASP A 136 -9.68 -41.21 3.03
CA ASP A 136 -9.94 -42.25 2.03
C ASP A 136 -9.51 -41.88 0.62
N SER A 137 -8.95 -40.65 0.43
CA SER A 137 -8.57 -40.19 -0.89
C SER A 137 -7.26 -40.80 -1.36
N HIS A 138 -7.19 -41.11 -2.63
CA HIS A 138 -6.02 -41.69 -3.26
C HIS A 138 -5.40 -40.76 -4.26
N VAL A 139 -4.07 -40.73 -4.26
CA VAL A 139 -3.28 -39.92 -5.22
C VAL A 139 -2.42 -40.91 -6.01
N MET A 140 -2.50 -40.84 -7.32
CA MET A 140 -1.69 -41.66 -8.23
C MET A 140 -0.95 -40.74 -9.18
N GLU A 141 0.33 -41.02 -9.38
CA GLU A 141 1.12 -40.36 -10.41
C GLU A 141 1.11 -41.12 -11.72
N THR A 142 0.99 -40.42 -12.83
CA THR A 142 1.14 -40.95 -14.17
C THR A 142 2.19 -40.11 -14.89
N ILE A 143 3.20 -40.80 -15.44
CA ILE A 143 4.34 -40.20 -16.08
C ILE A 143 4.32 -40.53 -17.57
N GLU A 144 4.28 -39.52 -18.41
CA GLU A 144 4.35 -39.64 -19.86
C GLU A 144 5.63 -38.98 -20.39
N THR A 145 6.48 -39.76 -21.03
CA THR A 145 7.73 -39.25 -21.60
C THR A 145 7.73 -39.40 -23.10
N ALA A 146 7.91 -38.30 -23.81
CA ALA A 146 8.05 -38.28 -25.28
C ALA A 146 8.99 -37.18 -25.71
N ASN A 147 9.83 -37.43 -26.71
CA ASN A 147 10.75 -36.43 -27.32
C ASN A 147 11.60 -35.68 -26.27
N ARG A 148 12.16 -36.42 -25.30
CA ARG A 148 12.98 -35.89 -24.17
C ARG A 148 12.24 -34.89 -23.30
N LYS A 149 10.92 -34.97 -23.22
CA LYS A 149 10.05 -34.18 -22.36
C LYS A 149 9.17 -35.09 -21.55
N THR A 150 9.00 -34.77 -20.27
CA THR A 150 8.16 -35.54 -19.35
C THR A 150 7.01 -34.69 -18.89
N LYS A 151 5.81 -35.26 -18.93
CA LYS A 151 4.61 -34.70 -18.32
C LYS A 151 4.24 -35.58 -17.13
N VAL A 152 3.91 -34.93 -16.02
CA VAL A 152 3.50 -35.62 -14.78
C VAL A 152 2.06 -35.24 -14.48
N TYR A 153 1.23 -36.28 -14.30
CA TYR A 153 -0.17 -36.15 -13.93
C TYR A 153 -0.36 -36.69 -12.51
N TYR A 154 -0.81 -35.85 -11.59
CA TYR A 154 -1.25 -36.28 -10.26
C TYR A 154 -2.77 -36.41 -10.29
N ASN A 155 -3.24 -37.66 -10.37
CA ASN A 155 -4.66 -37.97 -10.38
C ASN A 155 -5.12 -38.14 -8.93
N VAL A 156 -5.95 -37.23 -8.48
CA VAL A 156 -6.51 -37.19 -7.12
C VAL A 156 -7.93 -37.72 -7.17
N ASP A 157 -8.13 -38.96 -6.70
CA ASP A 157 -9.46 -39.53 -6.46
C ASP A 157 -9.94 -39.03 -5.09
N LEU A 158 -10.62 -37.89 -5.11
CA LEU A 158 -11.08 -37.20 -3.92
C LEU A 158 -12.36 -37.86 -3.40
N LYS A 159 -12.30 -38.46 -2.21
CA LYS A 159 -13.48 -38.93 -1.49
C LYS A 159 -14.03 -37.84 -0.59
N PRO A 160 -15.30 -37.89 -0.16
CA PRO A 160 -15.83 -36.91 0.78
C PRO A 160 -15.00 -36.83 2.05
N PRO A 161 -14.81 -35.60 2.62
CA PRO A 161 -14.04 -35.45 3.83
C PRO A 161 -14.73 -36.07 5.04
N TYR A 162 -13.95 -36.48 6.02
CA TYR A 162 -14.46 -36.86 7.33
C TYR A 162 -14.98 -35.64 8.06
N THR A 163 -16.14 -35.79 8.74
CA THR A 163 -16.77 -34.74 9.52
C THR A 163 -16.63 -34.97 11.02
N ILE A 164 -16.55 -33.92 11.80
CA ILE A 164 -16.44 -34.01 13.26
C ILE A 164 -17.80 -34.45 13.81
N ARG A 165 -17.91 -35.61 14.42
CA ARG A 165 -19.10 -36.11 15.07
C ARG A 165 -19.25 -35.54 16.48
N ASN A 166 -18.24 -35.82 17.33
CA ASN A 166 -18.22 -35.38 18.72
C ASN A 166 -16.87 -34.70 19.05
N LEU A 167 -16.95 -33.77 20.00
CA LEU A 167 -15.80 -33.12 20.64
C LEU A 167 -15.88 -33.47 22.12
N TYR A 168 -14.92 -34.22 22.63
CA TYR A 168 -14.79 -34.60 24.05
C TYR A 168 -13.65 -33.77 24.66
N TYR A 169 -13.80 -33.44 25.94
CA TYR A 169 -12.85 -32.64 26.67
C TYR A 169 -12.19 -33.46 27.79
N GLU A 170 -10.84 -33.51 27.73
CA GLU A 170 -9.99 -34.24 28.70
C GLU A 170 -9.12 -33.24 29.47
N ILE A 171 -9.76 -32.41 30.33
CA ILE A 171 -9.07 -31.38 31.10
C ILE A 171 -8.79 -31.87 32.51
N ALA A 172 -7.59 -32.40 32.71
CA ALA A 172 -7.18 -32.92 34.02
C ALA A 172 -6.68 -31.83 35.00
N ASP A 173 -6.46 -30.63 34.52
CA ASP A 173 -6.01 -29.46 35.29
C ASP A 173 -7.18 -28.65 35.81
N THR A 174 -7.42 -28.67 37.11
CA THR A 174 -8.55 -27.98 37.73
C THR A 174 -8.44 -26.44 37.67
N SER A 175 -7.25 -25.89 37.57
CA SER A 175 -7.03 -24.45 37.49
C SER A 175 -7.45 -23.90 36.13
N ILE A 176 -7.29 -24.68 35.06
CA ILE A 176 -7.66 -24.32 33.68
C ILE A 176 -9.08 -24.77 33.34
N GLN A 177 -9.60 -25.82 33.98
CA GLN A 177 -10.89 -26.44 33.64
C GLN A 177 -12.05 -25.43 33.61
N VAL A 178 -12.17 -24.57 34.61
CA VAL A 178 -13.24 -23.54 34.66
C VAL A 178 -13.11 -22.54 33.51
N LEU A 179 -11.88 -22.07 33.25
CA LEU A 179 -11.60 -21.12 32.16
C LEU A 179 -11.88 -21.76 30.79
N PHE A 180 -11.55 -23.05 30.64
CA PHE A 180 -11.81 -23.77 29.41
C PHE A 180 -13.31 -23.84 29.11
N TYR A 181 -14.15 -24.21 30.09
CA TYR A 181 -15.58 -24.28 29.89
C TYR A 181 -16.21 -22.90 29.62
N LEU A 182 -15.71 -21.84 30.24
CA LEU A 182 -16.16 -20.47 29.96
C LEU A 182 -15.83 -20.03 28.53
N ASP A 183 -14.70 -20.47 27.99
CA ASP A 183 -14.19 -20.14 26.64
C ASP A 183 -14.67 -21.10 25.57
N SER A 184 -15.28 -22.23 25.95
CA SER A 184 -15.67 -23.30 25.00
C SER A 184 -16.69 -22.83 23.95
N VAL A 185 -17.42 -21.73 24.20
CA VAL A 185 -18.34 -21.10 23.25
C VAL A 185 -17.61 -20.51 22.04
N ASP A 186 -16.38 -20.05 22.24
CA ASP A 186 -15.54 -19.44 21.21
C ASP A 186 -14.60 -20.45 20.52
N CYS A 187 -14.77 -21.77 20.82
CA CYS A 187 -13.97 -22.84 20.23
C CYS A 187 -14.18 -22.89 18.72
N LEU A 188 -13.07 -22.91 17.97
CA LEU A 188 -13.09 -22.96 16.51
C LEU A 188 -13.47 -24.35 15.96
N ILE A 189 -13.44 -25.39 16.80
CA ILE A 189 -13.75 -26.77 16.42
C ILE A 189 -15.25 -26.99 16.55
N GLU A 190 -15.96 -27.07 15.44
CA GLU A 190 -17.41 -27.22 15.39
C GLU A 190 -17.85 -28.64 14.98
N ARG A 191 -18.86 -29.19 15.63
CA ARG A 191 -19.50 -30.45 15.23
C ARG A 191 -20.17 -30.34 13.87
N GLY A 192 -20.09 -31.39 13.06
CA GLY A 192 -20.66 -31.46 11.71
C GLY A 192 -19.81 -30.76 10.63
N LYS A 193 -18.77 -30.04 11.01
CA LYS A 193 -17.81 -29.46 10.05
C LYS A 193 -16.79 -30.50 9.60
N PRO A 194 -16.18 -30.33 8.42
CA PRO A 194 -15.06 -31.16 7.99
C PRO A 194 -13.87 -31.07 8.98
N TYR A 195 -13.21 -32.22 9.17
CA TYR A 195 -11.95 -32.24 9.91
C TYR A 195 -10.87 -31.45 9.16
N ASP A 196 -10.19 -30.56 9.87
CA ASP A 196 -9.11 -29.73 9.34
C ASP A 196 -8.05 -29.47 10.41
N VAL A 197 -6.80 -29.90 10.15
CA VAL A 197 -5.68 -29.70 11.08
C VAL A 197 -5.37 -28.20 11.29
N ASP A 198 -5.59 -27.37 10.28
CA ASP A 198 -5.34 -25.93 10.42
C ASP A 198 -6.32 -25.29 11.41
N VAL A 199 -7.56 -25.75 11.47
CA VAL A 199 -8.54 -25.34 12.49
C VAL A 199 -8.08 -25.78 13.88
N LEU A 200 -7.54 -27.02 14.02
CA LEU A 200 -7.00 -27.49 15.30
C LEU A 200 -5.79 -26.66 15.75
N GLN A 201 -4.89 -26.29 14.84
CA GLN A 201 -3.74 -25.43 15.15
C GLN A 201 -4.16 -23.99 15.48
N ALA A 202 -5.15 -23.46 14.77
CA ALA A 202 -5.73 -22.17 15.06
C ALA A 202 -6.38 -22.15 16.46
N GLU A 203 -7.14 -23.17 16.82
CA GLU A 203 -7.72 -23.35 18.14
C GLU A 203 -6.64 -23.45 19.22
N ARG A 204 -5.57 -24.22 18.99
CA ARG A 204 -4.43 -24.32 19.89
C ARG A 204 -3.83 -22.95 20.17
N SER A 205 -3.57 -22.17 19.14
CA SER A 205 -2.99 -20.83 19.29
C SER A 205 -3.95 -19.84 19.96
N ARG A 206 -5.26 -19.93 19.62
CA ARG A 206 -6.31 -19.11 20.21
C ARG A 206 -6.43 -19.36 21.72
N PHE A 207 -6.54 -20.64 22.10
CA PHE A 207 -6.70 -21.02 23.49
C PHE A 207 -5.42 -20.79 24.31
N GLU A 208 -4.21 -21.04 23.76
CA GLU A 208 -2.95 -20.65 24.40
C GLU A 208 -2.96 -19.17 24.76
N ARG A 209 -3.32 -18.30 23.80
CA ARG A 209 -3.39 -16.87 24.02
C ARG A 209 -4.42 -16.51 25.10
N TYR A 210 -5.61 -17.10 25.04
CA TYR A 210 -6.65 -16.88 26.03
C TYR A 210 -6.17 -17.22 27.46
N ILE A 211 -5.54 -18.36 27.64
CA ILE A 211 -5.02 -18.80 28.95
C ILE A 211 -3.86 -17.91 29.42
N LYS A 212 -2.95 -17.52 28.53
CA LYS A 212 -1.89 -16.55 28.86
C LYS A 212 -2.46 -15.19 29.26
N ASP A 213 -3.58 -14.77 28.70
CA ASP A 213 -4.26 -13.54 29.10
C ASP A 213 -4.94 -13.63 30.49
N LYS A 214 -5.12 -14.84 31.02
CA LYS A 214 -5.65 -15.11 32.35
C LYS A 214 -4.58 -15.36 33.43
N GLY A 215 -3.32 -15.15 33.12
CA GLY A 215 -2.24 -15.21 34.11
C GLY A 215 -1.30 -16.40 33.98
N PHE A 216 -1.53 -17.32 33.07
CA PHE A 216 -0.74 -18.56 32.94
C PHE A 216 0.49 -18.34 32.04
N TYR A 217 1.51 -17.68 32.57
CA TYR A 217 2.74 -17.33 31.81
C TYR A 217 3.46 -18.54 31.21
N SER A 218 3.62 -19.62 31.97
CA SER A 218 4.33 -20.84 31.58
C SER A 218 3.52 -21.75 30.65
N PHE A 219 2.24 -21.45 30.39
CA PHE A 219 1.41 -22.24 29.47
C PHE A 219 1.88 -22.06 28.02
N SER A 220 1.93 -23.16 27.28
CA SER A 220 2.26 -23.14 25.84
C SER A 220 1.34 -24.08 25.05
N GLY A 221 1.28 -23.89 23.74
CA GLY A 221 0.53 -24.74 22.84
C GLY A 221 0.90 -26.23 22.93
N ASP A 222 2.10 -26.59 23.41
CA ASP A 222 2.55 -27.96 23.58
C ASP A 222 1.81 -28.70 24.73
N HIS A 223 1.16 -27.97 25.61
CA HIS A 223 0.29 -28.55 26.64
C HIS A 223 -1.06 -28.98 26.07
N ILE A 224 -1.42 -28.49 24.89
CA ILE A 224 -2.68 -28.84 24.22
C ILE A 224 -2.45 -29.99 23.25
N TYR A 225 -3.29 -31.03 23.33
CA TYR A 225 -3.24 -32.13 22.41
C TYR A 225 -4.65 -32.47 21.89
N PHE A 226 -4.69 -33.02 20.68
CA PHE A 226 -5.89 -33.56 20.07
C PHE A 226 -5.66 -35.04 19.70
N ASN A 227 -6.43 -35.92 20.32
CA ASN A 227 -6.48 -37.32 19.89
C ASN A 227 -7.68 -37.51 18.97
N ILE A 228 -7.44 -38.08 17.80
CA ILE A 228 -8.46 -38.23 16.76
C ILE A 228 -8.79 -39.72 16.59
N ASP A 229 -10.05 -40.05 16.84
CA ASP A 229 -10.57 -41.37 16.50
C ASP A 229 -11.32 -41.33 15.16
N SER A 230 -10.74 -41.90 14.14
CA SER A 230 -11.32 -42.02 12.80
C SER A 230 -11.87 -43.43 12.52
N THR A 231 -11.87 -44.32 13.50
CA THR A 231 -12.30 -45.73 13.31
C THR A 231 -13.79 -45.95 13.47
N ILE A 232 -14.54 -44.95 13.84
CA ILE A 232 -15.99 -44.99 14.17
C ILE A 232 -16.91 -45.21 12.96
N GLY A 233 -16.38 -45.16 11.73
CA GLY A 233 -17.13 -45.35 10.49
C GLY A 233 -17.89 -44.13 10.01
N ASN A 234 -18.66 -44.29 8.94
CA ASN A 234 -19.50 -43.27 8.33
C ASN A 234 -18.76 -41.97 7.92
N ARG A 235 -17.44 -42.04 7.71
CA ARG A 235 -16.57 -40.88 7.48
C ARG A 235 -16.74 -39.80 8.55
N GLN A 236 -16.70 -40.23 9.81
CA GLN A 236 -16.79 -39.36 10.96
C GLN A 236 -15.55 -39.53 11.83
N VAL A 237 -15.21 -38.46 12.56
CA VAL A 237 -14.15 -38.47 13.58
C VAL A 237 -14.70 -37.98 14.91
N ASP A 238 -14.24 -38.59 15.99
CA ASP A 238 -14.37 -38.05 17.33
C ASP A 238 -13.03 -37.41 17.72
N ILE A 239 -13.08 -36.19 18.28
CA ILE A 239 -11.91 -35.45 18.70
C ILE A 239 -11.90 -35.36 20.23
N TYR A 240 -10.80 -35.83 20.83
CA TYR A 240 -10.52 -35.67 22.26
C TYR A 240 -9.56 -34.52 22.44
N TYR A 241 -10.10 -33.36 22.89
CA TYR A 241 -9.35 -32.16 23.18
C TYR A 241 -8.84 -32.24 24.62
N GLY A 242 -7.54 -32.41 24.80
CA GLY A 242 -6.94 -32.57 26.11
C GLY A 242 -5.91 -31.48 26.44
N ILE A 243 -5.73 -31.26 27.75
CA ILE A 243 -4.68 -30.37 28.29
C ILE A 243 -3.82 -31.19 29.22
N LYS A 244 -2.51 -31.26 28.92
CA LYS A 244 -1.50 -31.90 29.77
C LYS A 244 -1.34 -31.08 31.07
N LYS A 245 -1.10 -31.78 32.18
CA LYS A 245 -0.73 -31.12 33.43
C LYS A 245 0.66 -30.49 33.32
N PHE A 246 0.90 -29.44 34.11
CA PHE A 246 2.19 -28.79 34.19
C PHE A 246 3.23 -29.75 34.84
N GLN A 247 4.42 -29.82 34.23
CA GLN A 247 5.53 -30.62 34.73
C GLN A 247 6.66 -29.67 35.13
N THR A 248 7.15 -29.81 36.35
CA THR A 248 8.30 -29.09 36.89
C THR A 248 9.25 -30.08 37.58
N VAL A 249 10.44 -29.62 37.96
CA VAL A 249 11.42 -30.41 38.69
C VAL A 249 11.58 -29.84 40.11
N ASP A 250 11.61 -30.75 41.07
CA ASP A 250 11.89 -30.34 42.47
C ASP A 250 13.39 -30.11 42.69
N ALA A 251 13.73 -29.70 43.93
CA ALA A 251 15.10 -29.47 44.36
C ALA A 251 16.01 -30.73 44.26
N TYR A 252 15.41 -31.94 44.10
CA TYR A 252 16.10 -33.19 43.96
C TYR A 252 16.11 -33.72 42.51
N ASN A 253 15.77 -32.84 41.56
CA ASN A 253 15.69 -33.16 40.14
C ASN A 253 14.63 -34.24 39.77
N ARG A 254 13.57 -34.37 40.57
CA ARG A 254 12.45 -35.30 40.30
C ARG A 254 11.32 -34.55 39.59
N ILE A 255 10.71 -35.18 38.60
CA ILE A 255 9.56 -34.62 37.90
C ILE A 255 8.35 -34.59 38.83
N ILE A 256 7.81 -33.41 39.07
CA ILE A 256 6.55 -33.20 39.78
C ILE A 256 5.47 -32.76 38.81
N ILE A 257 4.30 -33.37 38.90
CA ILE A 257 3.12 -32.99 38.12
C ILE A 257 2.21 -32.16 39.00
N THR A 258 1.99 -30.93 38.60
CA THR A 258 1.16 -29.94 39.35
C THR A 258 0.10 -29.32 38.42
N PRO A 259 -0.93 -28.67 38.99
CA PRO A 259 -1.74 -27.74 38.18
C PRO A 259 -0.86 -26.62 37.63
N HIS A 260 -1.28 -26.05 36.49
CA HIS A 260 -0.58 -24.89 35.91
C HIS A 260 -0.63 -23.71 36.89
N PRO A 261 0.53 -23.08 37.21
CA PRO A 261 0.55 -21.94 38.10
C PRO A 261 0.05 -20.67 37.43
N MET A 262 -0.63 -19.84 38.21
CA MET A 262 -0.96 -18.46 37.81
C MET A 262 0.18 -17.54 38.25
N TYR A 263 0.44 -16.52 37.45
CA TYR A 263 1.50 -15.57 37.65
C TYR A 263 0.96 -14.15 37.78
N ARG A 264 1.51 -13.43 38.78
CA ARG A 264 1.23 -12.02 39.00
C ARG A 264 2.50 -11.19 38.80
N VAL A 265 2.38 -10.10 38.05
CA VAL A 265 3.48 -9.17 37.81
C VAL A 265 3.67 -8.34 39.08
N ARG A 266 4.73 -8.65 39.85
CA ARG A 266 5.03 -7.97 41.11
C ARG A 266 5.62 -6.59 40.87
N ASN A 267 6.77 -6.51 40.23
CA ASN A 267 7.48 -5.28 39.94
C ASN A 267 7.67 -5.10 38.41
N ILE A 268 7.72 -3.85 37.99
CA ILE A 268 8.04 -3.50 36.60
C ILE A 268 9.25 -2.56 36.63
N TYR A 269 10.34 -3.04 36.06
CA TYR A 269 11.60 -2.31 35.93
C TYR A 269 11.74 -1.79 34.51
N VAL A 270 11.90 -0.48 34.36
CA VAL A 270 12.01 0.19 33.05
C VAL A 270 13.39 0.80 32.91
N TYR A 271 14.10 0.41 31.88
CA TYR A 271 15.39 0.98 31.46
C TYR A 271 15.18 1.87 30.23
N PRO A 272 14.93 3.18 30.41
CA PRO A 272 14.51 4.05 29.32
C PRO A 272 15.62 4.39 28.31
N ASP A 273 16.87 4.26 28.73
CA ASP A 273 18.08 4.60 27.97
C ASP A 273 19.04 3.40 27.86
N PHE A 274 18.50 2.19 27.68
CA PHE A 274 19.29 0.95 27.67
C PHE A 274 20.09 0.82 26.36
N VAL A 275 21.42 0.76 26.49
CA VAL A 275 22.32 0.49 25.37
C VAL A 275 22.95 -0.89 25.57
N PRO A 276 22.59 -1.91 24.75
CA PRO A 276 23.08 -3.27 24.92
C PRO A 276 24.63 -3.38 24.93
N LYS A 277 25.29 -2.56 24.12
CA LYS A 277 26.76 -2.52 24.05
C LYS A 277 27.39 -2.11 25.39
N ASP A 278 26.87 -1.03 25.98
CA ASP A 278 27.40 -0.50 27.24
C ASP A 278 27.18 -1.50 28.42
N ALA A 279 26.06 -2.23 28.38
CA ALA A 279 25.77 -3.28 29.34
C ALA A 279 26.72 -4.48 29.21
N LEU A 280 27.11 -4.86 28.00
CA LEU A 280 28.03 -5.96 27.73
C LEU A 280 29.48 -5.58 28.08
N GLU A 281 29.93 -4.39 27.70
CA GLU A 281 31.30 -3.91 27.92
C GLU A 281 31.54 -3.48 29.39
N GLY A 282 30.50 -2.87 30.01
CA GLY A 282 30.59 -2.34 31.38
C GLY A 282 30.44 -3.38 32.48
N GLY A 283 29.81 -4.53 32.25
CA GLY A 283 29.60 -5.60 33.19
C GLY A 283 29.06 -5.11 34.54
N THR A 284 29.74 -5.47 35.63
CA THR A 284 29.37 -5.07 37.02
C THR A 284 29.46 -3.55 37.25
N ASN A 285 30.34 -2.85 36.56
CA ASN A 285 30.49 -1.40 36.68
C ASN A 285 29.28 -0.67 36.05
N PHE A 286 28.72 -1.19 34.93
CA PHE A 286 27.48 -0.67 34.35
C PHE A 286 26.33 -0.77 35.37
N ILE A 287 26.15 -1.93 36.01
CA ILE A 287 25.09 -2.12 37.01
C ILE A 287 25.26 -1.15 38.20
N ARG A 288 26.49 -0.91 38.67
CA ARG A 288 26.77 0.03 39.77
C ARG A 288 26.54 1.50 39.40
N SER A 289 26.60 1.84 38.14
CA SER A 289 26.34 3.21 37.63
C SER A 289 24.87 3.55 37.51
N LEU A 290 23.98 2.56 37.72
CA LEU A 290 22.53 2.75 37.53
C LEU A 290 21.91 3.25 38.85
N ASP A 291 21.09 4.28 38.71
CA ASP A 291 20.22 4.79 39.76
C ASP A 291 18.77 4.34 39.54
N THR A 292 18.06 4.07 40.60
CA THR A 292 16.69 3.53 40.57
C THR A 292 15.71 4.52 41.19
N VAL A 293 14.75 4.99 40.44
CA VAL A 293 13.69 5.91 40.88
C VAL A 293 12.34 5.21 40.82
N ASN A 294 11.64 5.13 41.94
CA ASN A 294 10.24 4.71 41.95
C ASN A 294 9.36 5.87 41.54
N TYR A 295 8.63 5.70 40.43
CA TYR A 295 7.71 6.70 39.90
C TYR A 295 6.34 6.06 39.62
N ARG A 296 5.32 6.37 40.40
CA ARG A 296 3.94 5.83 40.27
C ARG A 296 3.87 4.29 40.34
N GLY A 297 4.76 3.65 41.15
CA GLY A 297 4.82 2.20 41.31
C GLY A 297 5.63 1.47 40.25
N TYR A 298 6.27 2.16 39.32
CA TYR A 298 7.24 1.62 38.34
C TYR A 298 8.66 2.00 38.75
N TYR A 299 9.62 1.09 38.60
CA TYR A 299 11.03 1.34 38.88
C TYR A 299 11.76 1.74 37.61
N PHE A 300 12.10 3.03 37.48
CA PHE A 300 12.94 3.54 36.39
C PHE A 300 14.40 3.45 36.76
N ILE A 301 15.18 2.75 35.93
CA ILE A 301 16.61 2.48 36.15
C ILE A 301 17.38 3.17 35.02
N THR A 302 18.19 4.16 35.38
CA THR A 302 18.95 4.99 34.45
C THR A 302 20.34 5.28 34.96
N SER A 303 21.29 5.46 34.04
CA SER A 303 22.64 5.93 34.34
C SER A 303 22.78 7.46 34.30
N GLN A 304 21.71 8.17 33.91
CA GLN A 304 21.70 9.61 33.76
C GLN A 304 20.84 10.27 34.83
N GLU A 305 21.28 11.45 35.30
CA GLU A 305 20.51 12.25 36.24
C GLU A 305 19.09 12.61 35.79
N LYS A 306 18.90 12.71 34.43
CA LYS A 306 17.59 12.88 33.78
C LYS A 306 17.50 11.94 32.59
N SER A 307 16.53 11.03 32.60
CA SER A 307 16.22 10.20 31.43
C SER A 307 15.99 11.04 30.17
N GLY A 308 16.41 10.53 29.03
CA GLY A 308 16.20 11.13 27.73
C GLY A 308 14.72 11.34 27.35
N ILE A 309 13.81 10.61 28.01
CA ILE A 309 12.36 10.67 27.78
C ILE A 309 11.60 10.90 29.11
N LYS A 310 10.42 11.51 29.05
CA LYS A 310 9.56 11.73 30.25
C LYS A 310 8.98 10.40 30.74
N ASN A 311 9.07 10.12 32.03
CA ASN A 311 8.54 8.90 32.65
C ASN A 311 7.02 8.78 32.45
N ASP A 312 6.27 9.89 32.52
CA ASP A 312 4.82 9.90 32.28
C ASP A 312 4.45 9.37 30.88
N LEU A 313 5.22 9.71 29.85
CA LEU A 313 4.96 9.24 28.50
C LEU A 313 5.19 7.71 28.40
N VAL A 314 6.24 7.22 29.04
CA VAL A 314 6.51 5.78 29.07
C VAL A 314 5.35 5.08 29.78
N ILE A 315 4.93 5.53 30.95
CA ILE A 315 3.81 4.93 31.71
C ILE A 315 2.51 4.95 30.90
N GLN A 316 2.20 6.05 30.22
CA GLN A 316 1.03 6.13 29.33
C GLN A 316 1.06 5.10 28.21
N SER A 317 2.26 4.61 27.84
CA SER A 317 2.45 3.59 26.81
C SER A 317 2.45 2.15 27.36
N LEU A 318 2.45 1.97 28.69
CA LEU A 318 2.45 0.66 29.34
C LEU A 318 1.02 0.17 29.58
N TYR A 319 0.68 -1.01 29.05
CA TYR A 319 -0.56 -1.74 29.38
C TYR A 319 -0.37 -2.64 30.60
N LEU A 320 0.88 -2.86 31.00
CA LEU A 320 1.28 -3.64 32.18
C LEU A 320 1.14 -2.80 33.44
N LYS A 321 0.57 -3.38 34.50
CA LYS A 321 0.41 -2.72 35.82
C LYS A 321 1.04 -3.59 36.92
N PRO A 322 1.80 -3.00 37.84
CA PRO A 322 2.27 -3.74 39.03
C PRO A 322 1.07 -4.34 39.79
N GLY A 323 1.24 -5.57 40.29
CA GLY A 323 0.19 -6.29 41.02
C GLY A 323 -0.88 -6.97 40.17
N SER A 324 -0.91 -6.75 38.85
CA SER A 324 -1.87 -7.40 37.96
C SER A 324 -1.45 -8.83 37.60
N LEU A 325 -2.41 -9.66 37.19
CA LEU A 325 -2.12 -10.94 36.57
C LEU A 325 -1.32 -10.74 35.28
N TYR A 326 -0.45 -11.70 34.96
CA TYR A 326 0.22 -11.73 33.67
C TYR A 326 -0.81 -11.75 32.51
N ASN A 327 -0.50 -11.02 31.45
CA ASN A 327 -1.36 -10.94 30.27
C ASN A 327 -0.49 -10.73 29.02
N VAL A 328 -0.51 -11.68 28.07
CA VAL A 328 0.34 -11.62 26.88
C VAL A 328 -0.09 -10.51 25.93
N THR A 329 -1.39 -10.28 25.80
CA THR A 329 -1.94 -9.19 24.97
C THR A 329 -1.46 -7.82 25.46
N ASN A 330 -1.47 -7.59 26.77
CA ASN A 330 -0.94 -6.35 27.36
C ASN A 330 0.56 -6.18 27.12
N THR A 331 1.32 -7.28 27.14
CA THR A 331 2.78 -7.27 26.84
C THR A 331 3.03 -6.84 25.40
N GLU A 332 2.34 -7.47 24.45
CA GLU A 332 2.45 -7.15 23.01
C GLU A 332 1.99 -5.72 22.69
N GLN A 333 0.88 -5.29 23.30
CA GLN A 333 0.38 -3.91 23.16
C GLN A 333 1.37 -2.90 23.73
N THR A 334 1.98 -3.18 24.87
CA THR A 334 3.04 -2.35 25.45
C THR A 334 4.21 -2.21 24.48
N GLN A 335 4.71 -3.32 23.95
CA GLN A 335 5.81 -3.32 23.01
C GLN A 335 5.47 -2.54 21.72
N SER A 336 4.30 -2.80 21.14
CA SER A 336 3.83 -2.13 19.94
C SER A 336 3.65 -0.62 20.14
N HIS A 337 3.09 -0.21 21.29
CA HIS A 337 2.84 1.19 21.59
C HIS A 337 4.14 1.98 21.81
N LEU A 338 5.09 1.40 22.55
CA LEU A 338 6.42 1.99 22.77
C LEU A 338 7.20 2.13 21.45
N LEU A 339 7.18 1.12 20.57
CA LEU A 339 7.77 1.20 19.24
C LEU A 339 7.05 2.25 18.36
N GLY A 340 5.75 2.41 18.53
CA GLY A 340 4.91 3.39 17.85
C GLY A 340 5.28 4.85 18.14
N LEU A 341 5.95 5.12 19.27
CA LEU A 341 6.49 6.45 19.60
C LEU A 341 7.62 6.90 18.65
N LYS A 342 8.24 5.96 17.91
CA LYS A 342 9.35 6.20 16.95
C LYS A 342 10.59 6.84 17.58
N THR A 343 10.73 6.75 18.92
CA THR A 343 11.90 7.19 19.70
C THR A 343 12.80 6.04 20.08
N PHE A 344 12.32 4.81 20.03
CA PHE A 344 13.06 3.60 20.36
C PHE A 344 13.33 2.77 19.11
N ARG A 345 14.55 2.21 19.04
CA ARG A 345 14.99 1.27 18.01
C ARG A 345 14.60 -0.15 18.38
N LEU A 346 14.69 -0.49 19.67
CA LEU A 346 14.37 -1.80 20.21
C LEU A 346 13.62 -1.62 21.52
N VAL A 347 12.58 -2.40 21.69
CA VAL A 347 11.82 -2.57 22.94
C VAL A 347 11.85 -4.04 23.28
N ASN A 348 12.55 -4.40 24.36
CA ASN A 348 12.64 -5.77 24.85
C ASN A 348 11.91 -5.89 26.19
N ILE A 349 10.97 -6.82 26.25
CA ILE A 349 10.17 -7.10 27.46
C ILE A 349 10.36 -8.56 27.81
N PHE A 350 10.83 -8.84 29.01
CA PHE A 350 11.00 -10.19 29.52
C PHE A 350 10.63 -10.27 30.98
N TYR A 351 10.36 -11.48 31.44
CA TYR A 351 9.89 -11.77 32.78
C TYR A 351 10.85 -12.73 33.46
N ASN A 352 11.13 -12.47 34.73
CA ASN A 352 11.90 -13.36 35.59
C ASN A 352 10.99 -13.91 36.66
N GLU A 353 10.94 -15.25 36.80
CA GLU A 353 10.22 -15.91 37.88
C GLU A 353 10.97 -15.69 39.19
N MET A 354 10.22 -15.29 40.21
CA MET A 354 10.78 -15.10 41.54
C MET A 354 10.42 -16.32 42.40
N THR A 355 11.43 -17.05 42.82
CA THR A 355 11.31 -18.11 43.80
C THR A 355 11.22 -17.46 45.19
N ASP A 356 10.01 -17.21 45.68
CA ASP A 356 9.81 -16.86 47.08
C ASP A 356 10.16 -18.11 47.91
N SER A 357 11.16 -17.98 48.77
CA SER A 357 11.67 -19.05 49.67
C SER A 357 10.67 -19.45 50.78
N GLY A 358 9.41 -19.05 50.68
CA GLY A 358 8.34 -19.37 51.61
C GLY A 358 7.28 -20.26 50.97
N VAL A 359 7.00 -21.40 51.59
CA VAL A 359 5.90 -22.30 51.24
C VAL A 359 4.58 -21.54 51.50
N THR A 360 4.11 -20.79 50.51
CA THR A 360 2.77 -20.23 50.51
C THR A 360 1.81 -21.23 49.86
N ALA A 361 0.73 -21.51 50.51
CA ALA A 361 -0.31 -22.45 50.08
C ALA A 361 -1.15 -21.98 48.88
N THR A 362 -0.71 -20.89 48.18
CA THR A 362 -1.42 -20.31 47.03
C THR A 362 -0.66 -20.67 45.77
N PRO A 363 -1.35 -21.14 44.70
CA PRO A 363 -0.74 -21.49 43.41
C PRO A 363 -0.34 -20.26 42.58
N GLU A 364 -0.30 -19.05 43.13
CA GLU A 364 0.14 -17.83 42.45
C GLU A 364 1.63 -17.59 42.62
N LEU A 365 2.37 -17.52 41.51
CA LEU A 365 3.77 -17.18 41.45
C LEU A 365 3.98 -15.72 41.05
N ASN A 366 5.11 -15.14 41.45
CA ASN A 366 5.45 -13.76 41.15
C ASN A 366 6.41 -13.67 39.94
N LEU A 367 6.16 -12.71 39.06
CA LEU A 367 7.04 -12.31 37.97
C LEU A 367 7.56 -10.88 38.18
N ASP A 368 8.82 -10.68 38.00
CA ASP A 368 9.37 -9.34 37.84
C ASP A 368 9.54 -9.08 36.34
N CYS A 369 8.90 -8.02 35.87
CA CYS A 369 8.93 -7.61 34.45
C CYS A 369 10.05 -6.61 34.21
N THR A 370 10.89 -6.86 33.21
CA THR A 370 11.96 -5.94 32.81
C THR A 370 11.67 -5.43 31.39
N ILE A 371 11.63 -4.10 31.23
CA ILE A 371 11.42 -3.40 29.97
C ILE A 371 12.68 -2.61 29.63
N GLN A 372 13.38 -3.03 28.58
CA GLN A 372 14.58 -2.37 28.08
C GLN A 372 14.24 -1.58 26.81
N LEU A 373 14.46 -0.28 26.85
CA LEU A 373 14.18 0.65 25.78
C LEU A 373 15.51 1.18 25.21
N THR A 374 15.86 0.74 23.99
CA THR A 374 17.05 1.23 23.29
C THR A 374 16.68 2.45 22.46
N PRO A 375 17.16 3.65 22.76
CA PRO A 375 16.78 4.85 22.04
C PRO A 375 17.33 4.89 20.61
N LEU A 376 16.56 5.51 19.71
CA LEU A 376 17.04 5.93 18.39
C LEU A 376 17.89 7.20 18.52
N ALA A 377 18.75 7.46 17.54
CA ALA A 377 19.41 8.77 17.43
C ALA A 377 18.33 9.88 17.41
N LYS A 378 18.49 10.83 18.35
CA LYS A 378 17.56 11.94 18.54
C LYS A 378 17.42 12.80 17.30
N GLN A 379 18.52 12.99 16.57
CA GLN A 379 18.57 13.80 15.36
C GLN A 379 18.97 12.96 14.17
N SER A 380 18.41 13.25 13.01
CA SER A 380 18.79 12.66 11.74
C SER A 380 18.70 13.69 10.62
N TYR A 381 19.64 13.57 9.68
CA TYR A 381 19.69 14.36 8.46
C TYR A 381 19.51 13.41 7.28
N LYS A 382 18.70 13.80 6.32
CA LYS A 382 18.43 13.01 5.12
C LYS A 382 18.50 13.91 3.90
N VAL A 383 19.17 13.44 2.86
CA VAL A 383 19.22 14.09 1.55
C VAL A 383 18.46 13.19 0.59
N GLU A 384 17.46 13.74 -0.07
CA GLU A 384 16.67 13.01 -1.07
C GLU A 384 16.80 13.71 -2.43
N LEU A 385 17.08 12.90 -3.45
CA LEU A 385 17.05 13.32 -4.84
C LEU A 385 15.81 12.71 -5.49
N GLU A 386 14.99 13.53 -6.11
CA GLU A 386 13.76 13.11 -6.79
C GLU A 386 13.84 13.50 -8.27
N GLY A 387 13.48 12.59 -9.17
CA GLY A 387 13.15 12.94 -10.54
C GLY A 387 11.72 13.48 -10.62
N THR A 388 11.51 14.59 -11.26
CA THR A 388 10.21 15.25 -11.36
C THR A 388 9.73 15.35 -12.79
N ASN A 389 8.40 15.32 -12.97
CA ASN A 389 7.74 15.54 -14.26
C ASN A 389 6.43 16.29 -14.01
N THR A 390 6.41 17.60 -14.25
CA THR A 390 5.22 18.44 -14.10
C THR A 390 4.71 18.86 -15.48
N ALA A 391 3.59 18.28 -15.90
CA ALA A 391 2.93 18.58 -17.18
C ALA A 391 3.86 18.52 -18.42
N GLY A 392 4.83 17.57 -18.40
CA GLY A 392 5.80 17.37 -19.48
C GLY A 392 7.14 18.10 -19.28
N TYR A 393 7.28 18.91 -18.24
CA TYR A 393 8.58 19.45 -17.80
C TYR A 393 9.30 18.35 -17.01
N LEU A 394 10.47 17.93 -17.48
CA LEU A 394 11.30 16.94 -16.82
C LEU A 394 12.41 17.61 -16.02
N GLY A 395 12.69 17.11 -14.85
CA GLY A 395 13.71 17.69 -14.01
C GLY A 395 14.04 16.90 -12.77
N GLY A 396 14.59 17.59 -11.78
CA GLY A 396 14.94 17.01 -10.50
C GLY A 396 14.65 17.95 -9.34
N ALA A 397 14.43 17.34 -8.18
CA ALA A 397 14.33 18.06 -6.91
C ALA A 397 15.35 17.52 -5.91
N LEU A 398 15.90 18.41 -5.12
CA LEU A 398 16.74 18.15 -3.95
C LEU A 398 15.95 18.50 -2.70
N ASN A 399 15.80 17.54 -1.80
CA ASN A 399 15.21 17.74 -0.48
C ASN A 399 16.27 17.52 0.60
N LEU A 400 16.41 18.51 1.48
CA LEU A 400 17.20 18.40 2.70
C LEU A 400 16.24 18.31 3.88
N ILE A 401 16.30 17.22 4.63
CA ILE A 401 15.36 16.95 5.72
C ILE A 401 16.16 16.81 7.03
N TYR A 402 15.80 17.63 8.00
CA TYR A 402 16.25 17.50 9.38
C TYR A 402 15.09 16.97 10.22
N GLN A 403 15.37 15.96 11.04
CA GLN A 403 14.41 15.41 12.00
C GLN A 403 14.97 15.44 13.41
N ASN A 404 14.13 15.86 14.38
CA ASN A 404 14.38 15.66 15.81
C ASN A 404 13.20 14.84 16.36
N LYS A 405 13.51 13.63 16.86
CA LYS A 405 12.51 12.62 17.25
C LYS A 405 12.05 12.72 18.71
N ASN A 406 12.59 13.67 19.46
CA ASN A 406 12.26 13.82 20.88
C ASN A 406 12.59 15.26 21.33
N LEU A 407 11.88 16.24 20.77
CA LEU A 407 12.22 17.66 20.89
C LEU A 407 12.14 18.15 22.35
N PHE A 408 11.01 17.84 23.03
CA PHE A 408 10.74 18.26 24.40
C PHE A 408 10.72 17.09 25.40
N ARG A 409 11.38 15.98 25.06
CA ARG A 409 11.43 14.73 25.84
C ARG A 409 10.09 14.00 25.96
N GLY A 410 9.11 14.35 25.12
CA GLY A 410 7.78 13.73 25.04
C GLY A 410 7.54 12.99 23.73
N ALA A 411 8.60 12.50 23.06
CA ALA A 411 8.56 11.86 21.76
C ALA A 411 7.94 12.74 20.66
N GLU A 412 8.05 14.05 20.81
CA GLU A 412 7.63 15.00 19.78
C GLU A 412 8.56 14.91 18.57
N LEU A 413 8.00 14.71 17.40
CA LEU A 413 8.74 14.63 16.13
C LEU A 413 8.68 15.99 15.42
N LEU A 414 9.83 16.66 15.37
CA LEU A 414 10.02 17.85 14.52
C LEU A 414 10.66 17.40 13.20
N ASN A 415 10.03 17.77 12.08
CA ASN A 415 10.61 17.67 10.74
C ASN A 415 10.76 19.08 10.16
N LEU A 416 11.93 19.37 9.60
CA LEU A 416 12.19 20.52 8.79
C LEU A 416 12.66 20.04 7.41
N LYS A 417 11.95 20.40 6.35
CA LYS A 417 12.26 20.05 4.96
C LYS A 417 12.52 21.30 4.16
N LEU A 418 13.66 21.35 3.47
CA LEU A 418 13.98 22.34 2.46
C LEU A 418 13.93 21.65 1.10
N LYS A 419 13.19 22.22 0.15
CA LYS A 419 13.04 21.73 -1.22
C LYS A 419 13.55 22.74 -2.22
N GLY A 420 14.34 22.28 -3.19
CA GLY A 420 14.65 23.01 -4.41
C GLY A 420 14.41 22.12 -5.61
N ALA A 421 13.62 22.56 -6.59
CA ALA A 421 13.35 21.80 -7.81
C ALA A 421 13.60 22.65 -9.06
N TYR A 422 14.10 22.01 -10.09
CA TYR A 422 14.28 22.58 -11.41
C TYR A 422 13.82 21.60 -12.47
N GLU A 423 12.89 22.05 -13.33
CA GLU A 423 12.35 21.25 -14.43
C GLU A 423 12.47 22.05 -15.72
N ALA A 424 12.75 21.38 -16.82
CA ALA A 424 12.87 22.00 -18.14
C ALA A 424 12.02 21.25 -19.17
N LEU A 425 11.44 22.01 -20.10
CA LEU A 425 10.79 21.48 -21.28
C LEU A 425 11.78 21.56 -22.45
N PHE A 426 12.23 20.42 -22.93
CA PHE A 426 13.05 20.35 -24.15
C PHE A 426 12.15 20.53 -25.37
N SER A 427 12.00 21.77 -25.83
CA SER A 427 11.30 22.10 -27.08
C SER A 427 12.31 22.31 -28.21
N GLN A 428 11.96 21.89 -29.42
CA GLN A 428 12.84 22.04 -30.62
C GLN A 428 13.09 23.48 -31.07
N LYS A 429 12.54 24.49 -30.38
CA LYS A 429 12.73 25.91 -30.68
C LYS A 429 13.21 26.70 -29.46
N ASP A 430 14.48 27.01 -29.45
CA ASP A 430 15.31 28.06 -28.84
C ASP A 430 14.92 28.78 -27.55
N THR A 431 13.83 28.47 -26.89
CA THR A 431 13.52 29.01 -25.56
C THR A 431 13.36 27.86 -24.55
N LEU A 432 14.39 27.70 -23.75
CA LEU A 432 14.32 26.79 -22.60
C LEU A 432 13.24 27.30 -21.63
N ARG A 433 12.07 26.65 -21.63
CA ARG A 433 11.04 26.95 -20.64
C ARG A 433 11.33 26.12 -19.41
N SER A 434 11.53 26.76 -18.27
CA SER A 434 11.83 26.10 -17.01
C SER A 434 10.77 26.40 -15.96
N VAL A 435 10.61 25.43 -15.05
CA VAL A 435 9.85 25.57 -13.81
C VAL A 435 10.83 25.50 -12.66
N GLN A 436 10.75 26.44 -11.75
CA GLN A 436 11.56 26.47 -10.54
C GLN A 436 10.64 26.44 -9.32
N GLU A 437 10.98 25.65 -8.33
CA GLU A 437 10.23 25.55 -7.08
C GLU A 437 11.18 25.56 -5.89
N TYR A 438 10.91 26.41 -4.91
CA TYR A 438 11.64 26.48 -3.65
C TYR A 438 10.65 26.44 -2.50
N GLY A 439 10.90 25.55 -1.55
CA GLY A 439 9.98 25.34 -0.44
C GLY A 439 10.67 25.10 0.89
N ILE A 440 10.02 25.55 1.94
CA ILE A 440 10.34 25.20 3.32
C ILE A 440 9.07 24.65 3.98
N GLU A 441 9.19 23.50 4.62
CA GLU A 441 8.12 22.88 5.38
C GLU A 441 8.61 22.51 6.78
N THR A 442 7.85 22.87 7.77
CA THR A 442 8.07 22.49 9.16
C THR A 442 6.84 21.75 9.68
N SER A 443 7.04 20.59 10.31
CA SER A 443 5.97 19.86 10.98
C SER A 443 6.40 19.40 12.37
N LEU A 444 5.50 19.60 13.34
CA LEU A 444 5.67 19.16 14.72
C LEU A 444 4.52 18.23 15.09
N ARG A 445 4.85 16.98 15.39
CA ARG A 445 3.88 15.94 15.76
C ARG A 445 4.03 15.58 17.23
N PHE A 446 2.93 15.59 17.95
CA PHE A 446 2.81 15.14 19.33
C PHE A 446 2.14 13.76 19.37
N PRO A 447 2.63 12.79 20.16
CA PRO A 447 2.01 11.46 20.29
C PRO A 447 0.82 11.48 21.28
N LYS A 448 0.00 12.52 21.24
CA LYS A 448 -1.19 12.70 22.06
C LYS A 448 -2.10 13.78 21.46
N PHE A 449 -3.34 13.84 21.94
CA PHE A 449 -4.17 15.01 21.63
C PHE A 449 -3.77 16.18 22.53
N LEU A 450 -3.63 17.36 21.91
CA LEU A 450 -3.45 18.61 22.64
C LEU A 450 -4.82 19.22 23.01
N LEU A 451 -5.68 18.41 23.62
CA LEU A 451 -6.99 18.82 24.13
C LEU A 451 -7.05 18.51 25.61
N PRO A 452 -7.21 19.49 26.49
CA PRO A 452 -7.10 19.30 27.94
C PRO A 452 -8.14 18.36 28.54
N PHE A 453 -9.25 18.08 27.84
CA PHE A 453 -10.34 17.22 28.35
C PHE A 453 -10.23 15.74 27.88
N LEU A 454 -9.32 15.38 26.98
CA LEU A 454 -9.18 14.05 26.37
C LEU A 454 -7.84 13.37 26.71
N GLU A 455 -7.12 13.81 27.71
CA GLU A 455 -5.86 13.19 28.18
C GLU A 455 -6.09 11.94 29.06
N LYS A 456 -7.22 11.22 28.90
CA LYS A 456 -7.42 9.97 29.61
C LYS A 456 -6.50 8.88 29.05
N GLU A 457 -5.78 8.22 29.92
CA GLU A 457 -4.82 7.16 29.62
C GLU A 457 -5.46 6.04 28.77
N GLU A 458 -6.70 5.65 29.08
CA GLU A 458 -7.45 4.64 28.32
C GLU A 458 -7.72 5.06 26.86
N PHE A 459 -7.99 6.36 26.65
CA PHE A 459 -8.21 6.89 25.30
C PHE A 459 -6.92 6.85 24.47
N VAL A 460 -5.80 7.25 25.06
CA VAL A 460 -4.48 7.21 24.39
C VAL A 460 -4.12 5.79 24.00
N LYS A 461 -4.31 4.84 24.93
CA LYS A 461 -4.02 3.42 24.69
C LYS A 461 -4.90 2.81 23.61
N LYS A 462 -6.19 3.14 23.57
CA LYS A 462 -7.16 2.55 22.63
C LYS A 462 -7.02 3.09 21.23
N TYR A 463 -6.74 4.38 21.06
CA TYR A 463 -6.86 5.08 19.77
C TYR A 463 -5.52 5.58 19.19
N ASN A 464 -4.42 5.51 19.94
CA ASN A 464 -3.10 6.00 19.56
C ASN A 464 -3.14 7.39 18.90
N PRO A 465 -3.68 8.39 19.60
CA PRO A 465 -3.95 9.71 19.06
C PRO A 465 -2.67 10.50 18.82
N THR A 466 -2.67 11.32 17.79
CA THR A 466 -1.58 12.26 17.53
C THR A 466 -2.13 13.63 17.15
N THR A 467 -1.39 14.68 17.51
CA THR A 467 -1.64 16.06 17.06
C THR A 467 -0.50 16.49 16.16
N THR A 468 -0.82 17.11 15.03
CA THR A 468 0.16 17.62 14.07
C THR A 468 -0.04 19.11 13.84
N LEU A 469 1.03 19.87 13.97
CA LEU A 469 1.16 21.25 13.51
C LEU A 469 2.04 21.24 12.27
N LEU A 470 1.59 21.83 11.18
CA LEU A 470 2.36 21.97 9.94
C LEU A 470 2.32 23.40 9.49
N ALA A 471 3.46 23.93 9.07
CA ALA A 471 3.58 25.20 8.37
C ALA A 471 4.51 25.00 7.17
N ALA A 472 4.11 25.50 6.02
CA ALA A 472 4.89 25.42 4.79
C ALA A 472 4.79 26.73 4.01
N TYR A 473 5.88 27.07 3.34
CA TYR A 473 5.94 28.17 2.38
C TYR A 473 6.62 27.67 1.10
N ASN A 474 5.97 27.90 -0.02
CA ASN A 474 6.44 27.46 -1.32
C ASN A 474 6.38 28.59 -2.34
N TYR A 475 7.47 28.81 -3.07
CA TYR A 475 7.57 29.69 -4.23
C TYR A 475 7.67 28.83 -5.49
N GLN A 476 6.82 29.09 -6.47
CA GLN A 476 6.80 28.42 -7.75
C GLN A 476 6.84 29.44 -8.89
N ASP A 477 7.84 29.32 -9.74
CA ASP A 477 7.96 30.10 -10.96
C ASP A 477 7.80 29.22 -12.20
N MET A 478 6.74 29.47 -12.94
CA MET A 478 6.41 28.79 -14.19
C MET A 478 6.45 29.78 -15.35
N PRO A 479 6.61 29.35 -16.59
CA PRO A 479 6.59 30.28 -17.75
C PRO A 479 5.34 31.14 -17.85
N THR A 480 4.20 30.64 -17.36
CA THR A 480 2.88 31.28 -17.45
C THR A 480 2.55 32.15 -16.23
N TYR A 481 3.07 31.82 -15.06
CA TYR A 481 2.85 32.58 -13.82
C TYR A 481 3.95 32.28 -12.78
N ALA A 482 4.10 33.20 -11.84
CA ALA A 482 4.84 32.94 -10.60
C ALA A 482 3.91 33.19 -9.42
N ARG A 483 4.01 32.30 -8.40
CA ARG A 483 3.16 32.38 -7.22
C ARG A 483 3.87 31.96 -5.94
N THR A 484 3.35 32.43 -4.83
CA THR A 484 3.69 31.91 -3.49
C THR A 484 2.49 31.25 -2.86
N MET A 485 2.77 30.22 -2.07
CA MET A 485 1.77 29.49 -1.30
C MET A 485 2.25 29.33 0.14
N ALA A 486 1.51 29.88 1.09
CA ALA A 486 1.76 29.65 2.51
C ALA A 486 0.64 28.77 3.08
N ASN A 487 1.01 27.68 3.74
CA ASN A 487 0.09 26.71 4.31
C ASN A 487 0.31 26.58 5.80
N ALA A 488 -0.76 26.53 6.58
CA ALA A 488 -0.72 26.18 7.99
C ALA A 488 -1.85 25.19 8.31
N THR A 489 -1.52 24.10 9.00
CA THR A 489 -2.50 23.07 9.37
C THR A 489 -2.33 22.69 10.83
N PHE A 490 -3.46 22.61 11.54
CA PHE A 490 -3.57 22.01 12.86
C PHE A 490 -4.50 20.81 12.74
N GLY A 491 -4.02 19.63 13.11
CA GLY A 491 -4.75 18.39 12.88
C GLY A 491 -4.61 17.35 13.98
N TYR A 492 -5.65 16.52 14.09
CA TYR A 492 -5.74 15.36 14.96
C TYR A 492 -5.83 14.10 14.11
N ASN A 493 -5.10 13.06 14.50
CA ASN A 493 -5.13 11.76 13.86
C ASN A 493 -5.25 10.68 14.93
N TRP A 494 -6.12 9.68 14.72
CA TRP A 494 -6.28 8.52 15.60
C TRP A 494 -6.73 7.30 14.80
N ASN A 495 -6.54 6.11 15.39
CA ASN A 495 -6.97 4.84 14.81
C ASN A 495 -8.17 4.28 15.58
N SER A 496 -9.19 3.79 14.86
CA SER A 496 -10.28 3.00 15.45
C SER A 496 -10.16 1.55 14.97
N GLY A 497 -9.46 0.73 15.80
CA GLY A 497 -9.10 -0.64 15.43
C GLY A 497 -7.86 -0.72 14.53
N ASN A 498 -7.63 -1.91 13.95
CA ASN A 498 -6.39 -2.24 13.24
C ASN A 498 -6.32 -1.69 11.81
N TYR A 499 -7.46 -1.35 11.22
CA TYR A 499 -7.57 -1.06 9.78
C TYR A 499 -8.12 0.34 9.47
N THR A 500 -8.54 1.08 10.48
CA THR A 500 -9.24 2.35 10.29
C THR A 500 -8.48 3.50 10.92
N SER A 501 -8.24 4.55 10.15
CA SER A 501 -7.62 5.80 10.60
C SER A 501 -8.55 6.98 10.35
N HIS A 502 -8.56 7.91 11.27
CA HIS A 502 -9.31 9.16 11.20
C HIS A 502 -8.35 10.34 11.26
N ILE A 503 -8.52 11.30 10.38
CA ILE A 503 -7.77 12.55 10.36
C ILE A 503 -8.78 13.70 10.39
N VAL A 504 -8.73 14.53 11.41
CA VAL A 504 -9.51 15.77 11.51
C VAL A 504 -8.55 16.94 11.51
N ASN A 505 -8.70 17.83 10.58
CA ASN A 505 -7.97 19.08 10.55
C ASN A 505 -8.95 20.23 10.85
N PRO A 506 -9.13 20.63 12.10
CA PRO A 506 -10.05 21.71 12.45
C PRO A 506 -9.66 23.04 11.80
N VAL A 507 -8.38 23.23 11.58
CA VAL A 507 -7.83 24.45 10.96
C VAL A 507 -6.88 24.07 9.83
N GLN A 508 -7.24 24.50 8.62
CA GLN A 508 -6.40 24.48 7.42
C GLN A 508 -6.44 25.84 6.79
N MET A 509 -5.29 26.51 6.72
CA MET A 509 -5.13 27.80 6.09
C MET A 509 -4.20 27.66 4.88
N ASN A 510 -4.64 28.17 3.74
CA ASN A 510 -3.81 28.31 2.56
C ASN A 510 -3.94 29.74 2.04
N LEU A 511 -2.81 30.39 1.85
CA LEU A 511 -2.69 31.72 1.23
C LEU A 511 -2.00 31.54 -0.10
N VAL A 512 -2.65 31.94 -1.17
CA VAL A 512 -2.11 31.88 -2.53
C VAL A 512 -2.00 33.31 -3.06
N ASN A 513 -0.80 33.69 -3.45
CA ASN A 513 -0.54 35.03 -4.06
C ASN A 513 0.13 34.84 -5.43
N LEU A 514 -0.45 35.43 -6.45
CA LEU A 514 0.10 35.46 -7.80
C LEU A 514 1.03 36.69 -7.89
N LEU A 515 2.31 36.45 -8.13
CA LEU A 515 3.33 37.51 -8.20
C LEU A 515 3.52 37.98 -9.64
N ARG A 516 3.34 37.14 -10.62
CA ARG A 516 3.50 37.40 -12.05
C ARG A 516 2.52 36.55 -12.85
N ILE A 517 1.93 37.11 -13.88
CA ILE A 517 1.10 36.41 -14.87
C ILE A 517 1.56 36.90 -16.25
N ASP A 518 1.78 35.94 -17.17
CA ASP A 518 2.09 36.23 -18.58
C ASP A 518 0.89 36.89 -19.27
N ASP A 519 1.09 37.86 -20.16
CA ASP A 519 -0.01 38.62 -20.79
C ASP A 519 -0.98 37.74 -21.59
N LYS A 520 -0.49 36.71 -22.28
CA LYS A 520 -1.34 35.78 -23.01
C LYS A 520 -2.16 34.90 -22.07
N TRP A 521 -1.58 34.52 -20.97
CA TRP A 521 -2.24 33.75 -19.94
C TRP A 521 -3.28 34.59 -19.20
N LYS A 522 -2.96 35.84 -18.92
CA LYS A 522 -3.89 36.83 -18.35
C LYS A 522 -5.11 37.05 -19.26
N ALA A 523 -4.89 37.30 -20.56
CA ALA A 523 -5.98 37.43 -21.52
C ALA A 523 -6.89 36.21 -21.59
N TRP A 524 -6.35 34.98 -21.43
CA TRP A 524 -7.16 33.77 -21.36
C TRP A 524 -7.94 33.67 -20.04
N ILE A 525 -7.33 33.99 -18.90
CA ILE A 525 -8.02 34.02 -17.61
C ILE A 525 -9.15 35.07 -17.64
N ASP A 526 -8.89 36.26 -18.15
CA ASP A 526 -9.85 37.37 -18.22
C ASP A 526 -11.00 37.11 -19.24
N SER A 527 -10.88 36.07 -20.09
CA SER A 527 -11.94 35.68 -21.04
C SER A 527 -13.19 35.09 -20.38
N SER A 528 -13.08 34.68 -19.11
CA SER A 528 -14.17 34.11 -18.33
C SER A 528 -14.11 34.56 -16.87
N SER A 529 -15.25 34.99 -16.34
CA SER A 529 -15.38 35.34 -14.94
C SER A 529 -15.10 34.13 -14.02
N TYR A 530 -15.38 32.90 -14.46
CA TYR A 530 -15.11 31.67 -13.73
C TYR A 530 -13.60 31.41 -13.64
N LEU A 531 -12.87 31.55 -14.76
CA LEU A 531 -11.41 31.39 -14.78
C LEU A 531 -10.74 32.49 -13.93
N ALA A 532 -11.15 33.75 -14.10
CA ALA A 532 -10.62 34.87 -13.31
C ALA A 532 -10.81 34.63 -11.80
N ASP A 533 -11.95 34.09 -11.40
CA ASP A 533 -12.23 33.75 -10.01
C ASP A 533 -11.45 32.54 -9.50
N SER A 534 -11.12 31.59 -10.39
CA SER A 534 -10.35 30.39 -10.01
C SER A 534 -8.84 30.67 -9.82
N TYR A 535 -8.29 31.61 -10.60
CA TYR A 535 -6.84 31.90 -10.64
C TYR A 535 -6.45 33.20 -9.91
N ARG A 536 -7.28 33.74 -9.05
CA ARG A 536 -7.01 34.90 -8.26
C ARG A 536 -6.24 34.64 -6.98
N ASP A 537 -5.69 35.71 -6.40
CA ASP A 537 -5.23 35.69 -5.01
C ASP A 537 -6.38 35.29 -4.09
N VAL A 538 -6.13 34.33 -3.23
CA VAL A 538 -7.20 33.79 -2.38
C VAL A 538 -6.68 33.29 -1.04
N MET A 539 -7.45 33.58 0.00
CA MET A 539 -7.30 32.98 1.31
C MET A 539 -8.29 31.82 1.42
N ILE A 540 -7.81 30.65 1.80
CA ILE A 540 -8.63 29.49 2.12
C ILE A 540 -8.43 29.19 3.60
N LEU A 541 -9.46 29.35 4.40
CA LEU A 541 -9.47 28.95 5.81
C LEU A 541 -10.67 28.04 6.06
N GLY A 542 -10.39 26.83 6.45
CA GLY A 542 -11.42 25.80 6.62
C GLY A 542 -10.98 24.68 7.54
N GLY A 543 -11.76 23.62 7.53
CA GLY A 543 -11.46 22.36 8.19
C GLY A 543 -11.81 21.18 7.32
N GLY A 544 -11.22 20.03 7.63
CA GLY A 544 -11.42 18.81 6.88
C GLY A 544 -11.41 17.56 7.76
N TYR A 545 -12.09 16.53 7.25
CA TYR A 545 -12.10 15.19 7.83
C TYR A 545 -11.76 14.16 6.76
N SER A 546 -10.89 13.21 7.11
CA SER A 546 -10.57 12.06 6.27
C SER A 546 -10.79 10.76 7.06
N TYR A 547 -11.56 9.87 6.48
CA TYR A 547 -11.73 8.48 6.91
C TYR A 547 -10.92 7.59 5.98
N ILE A 548 -10.07 6.73 6.54
CA ILE A 548 -9.22 5.80 5.76
C ILE A 548 -9.40 4.39 6.35
N PHE A 549 -9.88 3.48 5.53
CA PHE A 549 -9.91 2.05 5.83
C PHE A 549 -8.93 1.32 4.91
N ASN A 550 -8.05 0.49 5.48
CA ASN A 550 -7.11 -0.34 4.73
C ASN A 550 -6.86 -1.64 5.50
N ASN A 551 -7.37 -2.76 4.96
CA ASN A 551 -7.17 -4.08 5.56
C ASN A 551 -6.07 -4.90 4.87
N GLN A 552 -5.18 -4.25 4.11
CA GLN A 552 -4.02 -4.88 3.50
C GLN A 552 -3.11 -5.48 4.58
N LYS A 553 -2.80 -6.77 4.46
CA LYS A 553 -1.80 -7.45 5.29
C LYS A 553 -0.42 -7.38 4.63
N ILE A 554 0.64 -7.44 5.46
CA ILE A 554 2.03 -7.44 4.97
C ILE A 554 2.28 -8.64 4.05
N GLN A 555 1.74 -9.82 4.39
CA GLN A 555 1.71 -10.97 3.49
C GLN A 555 0.54 -10.79 2.51
N LYS A 556 0.85 -10.61 1.23
CA LYS A 556 -0.12 -10.41 0.13
C LYS A 556 -0.85 -11.73 -0.22
N SER A 557 -1.45 -12.38 0.76
CA SER A 557 -2.10 -13.68 0.55
C SER A 557 -3.62 -13.59 0.35
N ASN A 558 -4.22 -12.45 0.68
CA ASN A 558 -5.67 -12.28 0.67
C ASN A 558 -6.07 -11.00 -0.03
N ASP A 559 -7.27 -10.99 -0.58
CA ASP A 559 -7.90 -9.80 -1.12
C ASP A 559 -8.01 -8.71 -0.06
N TYR A 560 -7.91 -7.46 -0.50
CA TYR A 560 -8.00 -6.34 0.43
C TYR A 560 -8.67 -5.11 -0.19
N TRP A 561 -9.25 -4.30 0.71
CA TRP A 561 -9.90 -3.05 0.41
C TRP A 561 -9.08 -1.87 0.91
N PHE A 562 -9.07 -0.82 0.12
CA PHE A 562 -8.69 0.52 0.56
C PHE A 562 -9.86 1.46 0.27
N ILE A 563 -10.33 2.18 1.30
CA ILE A 563 -11.41 3.16 1.18
C ILE A 563 -10.92 4.45 1.82
N ARG A 564 -11.00 5.55 1.10
CA ARG A 564 -10.74 6.88 1.62
C ARG A 564 -11.92 7.80 1.31
N ILE A 565 -12.42 8.46 2.33
CA ILE A 565 -13.48 9.46 2.23
C ILE A 565 -12.93 10.76 2.78
N ASN A 566 -12.95 11.83 2.00
CA ASN A 566 -12.54 13.16 2.42
C ASN A 566 -13.76 14.10 2.37
N ALA A 567 -13.87 14.97 3.37
CA ALA A 567 -14.81 16.06 3.41
C ALA A 567 -14.10 17.31 3.91
N GLU A 568 -14.23 18.41 3.21
CA GLU A 568 -13.62 19.71 3.51
C GLU A 568 -14.65 20.84 3.37
N ALA A 569 -14.67 21.77 4.33
CA ALA A 569 -15.47 22.97 4.25
C ALA A 569 -14.63 24.18 4.60
N ALA A 570 -14.68 25.22 3.78
CA ALA A 570 -13.89 26.43 3.95
C ALA A 570 -14.74 27.70 3.90
N GLY A 571 -14.26 28.77 4.53
CA GLY A 571 -14.81 30.11 4.47
C GLY A 571 -16.01 30.38 5.37
N ASN A 572 -16.66 29.35 5.96
CA ASN A 572 -17.88 29.54 6.76
C ASN A 572 -17.65 30.40 7.99
N MET A 573 -16.59 30.14 8.73
CA MET A 573 -16.23 30.91 9.92
C MET A 573 -15.90 32.36 9.55
N LEU A 574 -15.11 32.56 8.47
CA LEU A 574 -14.76 33.90 7.99
C LEU A 574 -15.98 34.69 7.55
N ASN A 575 -16.92 34.04 6.85
CA ASN A 575 -18.18 34.66 6.43
C ASN A 575 -19.05 35.09 7.63
N ALA A 576 -19.14 34.22 8.65
CA ALA A 576 -19.85 34.54 9.88
C ALA A 576 -19.21 35.74 10.63
N VAL A 577 -17.88 35.71 10.79
CA VAL A 577 -17.12 36.80 11.44
C VAL A 577 -17.27 38.09 10.66
N SER A 578 -17.15 38.06 9.32
CA SER A 578 -17.29 39.27 8.47
C SER A 578 -18.68 39.89 8.59
N LYS A 579 -19.73 39.09 8.65
CA LYS A 579 -21.10 39.58 8.86
C LYS A 579 -21.29 40.19 10.25
N LEU A 580 -20.79 39.51 11.29
CA LEU A 580 -20.90 40.01 12.68
C LEU A 580 -20.10 41.28 12.91
N ALA A 581 -18.93 41.40 12.26
CA ALA A 581 -18.07 42.60 12.35
C ALA A 581 -18.53 43.74 11.44
N GLY A 582 -19.61 43.58 10.66
CA GLY A 582 -20.12 44.62 9.77
C GLY A 582 -19.16 44.98 8.62
N ILE A 583 -18.29 44.06 8.17
CA ILE A 583 -17.35 44.31 7.08
C ILE A 583 -18.16 44.52 5.80
N GLU A 584 -17.87 45.59 5.08
CA GLU A 584 -18.48 45.90 3.79
C GLU A 584 -17.90 44.97 2.68
N LYS A 585 -18.74 44.59 1.75
CA LYS A 585 -18.33 43.83 0.58
C LYS A 585 -17.71 44.71 -0.48
N THR A 586 -16.50 44.37 -0.92
CA THR A 586 -15.85 44.97 -2.09
C THR A 586 -16.09 44.05 -3.30
N GLU A 587 -16.63 44.54 -4.41
CA GLU A 587 -17.02 43.78 -5.60
C GLU A 587 -17.97 42.58 -5.31
N GLY A 588 -18.82 42.77 -4.28
CA GLY A 588 -19.78 41.73 -3.86
C GLY A 588 -19.21 40.64 -2.97
N ARG A 589 -17.96 40.76 -2.50
CA ARG A 589 -17.26 39.78 -1.64
C ARG A 589 -16.71 40.42 -0.39
N TYR A 590 -16.65 39.63 0.67
CA TYR A 590 -15.90 40.02 1.88
C TYR A 590 -14.41 39.76 1.65
N ASN A 591 -13.59 40.73 2.04
CA ASN A 591 -12.14 40.63 2.03
C ASN A 591 -11.58 40.65 3.45
N ILE A 592 -10.56 39.83 3.71
CA ILE A 592 -9.81 39.80 4.96
C ILE A 592 -8.32 40.00 4.62
N LEU A 593 -7.64 40.91 5.31
CA LEU A 593 -6.26 41.28 5.00
C LEU A 593 -6.05 41.70 3.53
N GLY A 594 -7.06 42.38 2.94
CA GLY A 594 -7.02 42.82 1.54
C GLY A 594 -7.26 41.75 0.48
N GLN A 595 -7.54 40.50 0.88
CA GLN A 595 -7.79 39.37 -0.04
C GLN A 595 -9.18 38.78 0.17
N PRO A 596 -9.87 38.35 -0.90
CA PRO A 596 -11.10 37.58 -0.79
C PRO A 596 -10.81 36.18 -0.25
N PHE A 597 -11.69 35.64 0.58
CA PHE A 597 -11.58 34.29 1.03
C PHE A 597 -12.51 33.35 0.24
N ALA A 598 -12.04 32.12 0.03
CA ALA A 598 -12.84 31.09 -0.60
C ALA A 598 -13.87 30.48 0.36
N GLN A 599 -15.08 30.25 -0.16
CA GLN A 599 -16.16 29.58 0.56
C GLN A 599 -16.71 28.44 -0.29
N TYR A 600 -16.51 27.19 0.18
CA TYR A 600 -16.92 25.98 -0.53
C TYR A 600 -17.07 24.78 0.41
N ILE A 601 -17.73 23.74 -0.10
CA ILE A 601 -17.69 22.37 0.41
C ILE A 601 -17.08 21.50 -0.67
N ARG A 602 -16.16 20.60 -0.27
CA ARG A 602 -15.51 19.64 -1.17
C ARG A 602 -15.55 18.26 -0.53
N THR A 603 -15.95 17.25 -1.29
CA THR A 603 -15.94 15.86 -0.82
C THR A 603 -15.43 14.94 -1.92
N ASP A 604 -14.72 13.89 -1.53
CA ASP A 604 -14.31 12.82 -2.46
C ASP A 604 -14.27 11.46 -1.77
N ILE A 605 -14.47 10.42 -2.58
CA ILE A 605 -14.42 9.01 -2.20
C ILE A 605 -13.52 8.28 -3.17
N ASP A 606 -12.48 7.58 -2.67
CA ASP A 606 -11.57 6.70 -3.41
C ASP A 606 -11.70 5.29 -2.84
N ILE A 607 -12.23 4.36 -3.63
CA ILE A 607 -12.41 2.96 -3.26
C ILE A 607 -11.52 2.12 -4.15
N ARG A 608 -10.73 1.21 -3.55
CA ARG A 608 -9.87 0.27 -4.27
C ARG A 608 -10.10 -1.12 -3.74
N TYR A 609 -10.25 -2.07 -4.66
CA TYR A 609 -10.35 -3.49 -4.34
C TYR A 609 -9.26 -4.25 -5.07
N ASN A 610 -8.45 -4.95 -4.31
CA ASN A 610 -7.34 -5.75 -4.82
C ASN A 610 -7.68 -7.22 -4.70
N VAL A 611 -7.76 -7.90 -5.83
CA VAL A 611 -8.02 -9.34 -5.94
C VAL A 611 -6.70 -10.05 -6.22
N ILE A 612 -6.30 -10.93 -5.32
CA ILE A 612 -5.09 -11.74 -5.47
C ILE A 612 -5.48 -13.03 -6.18
N ILE A 613 -5.11 -13.17 -7.46
CA ILE A 613 -5.40 -14.38 -8.23
C ILE A 613 -4.46 -15.53 -7.81
N ASN A 614 -3.18 -15.19 -7.67
CA ASN A 614 -2.12 -16.10 -7.21
C ASN A 614 -0.88 -15.27 -6.82
N ASP A 615 0.20 -15.95 -6.42
CA ASP A 615 1.46 -15.31 -5.97
C ASP A 615 2.13 -14.39 -7.00
N VAL A 616 1.76 -14.51 -8.28
CA VAL A 616 2.41 -13.80 -9.39
C VAL A 616 1.46 -12.87 -10.15
N SER A 617 0.17 -12.87 -9.83
CA SER A 617 -0.82 -12.04 -10.53
C SER A 617 -1.95 -11.55 -9.63
N SER A 618 -2.42 -10.33 -9.92
CA SER A 618 -3.52 -9.67 -9.20
C SER A 618 -4.32 -8.77 -10.14
N ILE A 619 -5.55 -8.47 -9.76
CA ILE A 619 -6.38 -7.44 -10.41
C ILE A 619 -6.70 -6.37 -9.38
N VAL A 620 -6.58 -5.12 -9.78
CA VAL A 620 -6.96 -3.97 -8.96
C VAL A 620 -8.07 -3.20 -9.66
N TYR A 621 -9.14 -2.97 -8.92
CA TYR A 621 -10.24 -2.08 -9.32
C TYR A 621 -10.19 -0.83 -8.48
N ARG A 622 -10.43 0.33 -9.10
CA ARG A 622 -10.54 1.61 -8.41
C ARG A 622 -11.76 2.37 -8.91
N GLY A 623 -12.52 2.95 -7.99
CA GLY A 623 -13.55 3.92 -8.25
C GLY A 623 -13.25 5.22 -7.52
N PHE A 624 -13.33 6.35 -8.18
CA PHE A 624 -13.17 7.66 -7.59
C PHE A 624 -14.32 8.58 -8.00
N ILE A 625 -14.93 9.22 -7.01
CA ILE A 625 -15.92 10.28 -7.20
C ILE A 625 -15.55 11.46 -6.32
N GLY A 626 -15.59 12.67 -6.86
CA GLY A 626 -15.34 13.89 -6.13
C GLY A 626 -16.19 15.05 -6.62
N ALA A 627 -16.61 15.91 -5.71
CA ALA A 627 -17.36 17.12 -6.02
C ALA A 627 -16.92 18.28 -5.12
N GLY A 628 -16.78 19.47 -5.70
CA GLY A 628 -16.53 20.75 -5.02
C GLY A 628 -17.63 21.75 -5.40
N ILE A 629 -18.26 22.34 -4.39
CA ILE A 629 -19.37 23.28 -4.58
C ILE A 629 -18.99 24.63 -3.97
N PRO A 630 -18.69 25.65 -4.79
CA PRO A 630 -18.49 27.00 -4.31
C PRO A 630 -19.83 27.65 -3.96
N TYR A 631 -19.86 28.47 -2.93
CA TYR A 631 -21.04 29.22 -2.53
C TYR A 631 -20.68 30.49 -1.73
N GLY A 632 -21.67 31.34 -1.44
CA GLY A 632 -21.52 32.49 -0.56
C GLY A 632 -20.52 33.51 -1.07
N ASN A 633 -19.29 33.53 -0.53
CA ASN A 633 -18.21 34.44 -0.93
C ASN A 633 -17.46 34.01 -2.21
N SER A 634 -17.68 32.78 -2.69
CA SER A 634 -17.04 32.23 -3.88
C SER A 634 -18.05 31.96 -5.00
N ARG A 635 -17.68 32.29 -6.24
CA ARG A 635 -18.43 31.95 -7.46
C ARG A 635 -17.85 30.73 -8.19
N ALA A 636 -16.52 30.46 -7.97
CA ALA A 636 -15.79 29.33 -8.52
C ALA A 636 -14.97 28.67 -7.42
N MET A 637 -14.63 27.39 -7.63
CA MET A 637 -13.64 26.72 -6.78
C MET A 637 -12.24 27.32 -7.01
N PRO A 638 -11.44 27.54 -5.95
CA PRO A 638 -10.02 27.88 -6.14
C PRO A 638 -9.31 26.80 -6.96
N PHE A 639 -8.41 27.19 -7.86
CA PHE A 639 -7.67 26.29 -8.74
C PHE A 639 -6.97 25.16 -7.98
N GLU A 640 -6.41 25.43 -6.81
CA GLU A 640 -5.73 24.45 -5.95
C GLU A 640 -6.67 23.39 -5.39
N LYS A 641 -7.97 23.63 -5.41
CA LYS A 641 -9.02 22.74 -4.87
C LYS A 641 -9.85 22.07 -5.96
N GLN A 642 -9.68 22.44 -7.22
CA GLN A 642 -10.33 21.79 -8.34
C GLN A 642 -9.74 20.42 -8.61
N TYR A 643 -10.54 19.56 -9.26
CA TYR A 643 -10.10 18.27 -9.74
C TYR A 643 -9.54 18.36 -11.17
N PHE A 644 -8.67 17.42 -11.49
CA PHE A 644 -8.16 17.24 -12.85
C PHE A 644 -8.14 15.74 -13.21
N SER A 645 -8.03 15.44 -14.50
CA SER A 645 -7.92 14.07 -15.01
C SER A 645 -6.74 13.93 -15.97
N GLY A 646 -6.36 12.67 -16.25
CA GLY A 646 -5.18 12.33 -17.04
C GLY A 646 -3.91 12.15 -16.21
N GLY A 647 -2.90 11.54 -16.82
CA GLY A 647 -1.61 11.26 -16.22
C GLY A 647 -1.50 9.89 -15.54
N ALA A 648 -0.36 9.66 -14.94
CA ALA A 648 0.09 8.35 -14.46
C ALA A 648 -0.82 7.68 -13.41
N ASN A 649 -1.56 8.45 -12.61
CA ASN A 649 -2.42 7.95 -11.51
C ASN A 649 -3.91 8.18 -11.78
N SER A 650 -4.30 8.42 -13.04
CA SER A 650 -5.64 8.75 -13.46
C SER A 650 -5.95 8.03 -14.79
N ILE A 651 -6.40 8.70 -15.83
CA ILE A 651 -6.66 8.14 -17.13
C ILE A 651 -5.40 8.25 -18.01
N ARG A 652 -4.64 7.18 -18.11
CA ARG A 652 -3.26 7.15 -18.63
C ARG A 652 -3.11 7.42 -20.13
N ALA A 653 -4.20 7.31 -20.89
CA ALA A 653 -4.20 7.67 -22.30
C ALA A 653 -4.15 9.18 -22.56
N TRP A 654 -4.35 10.01 -21.52
CA TRP A 654 -4.22 11.47 -21.55
C TRP A 654 -3.07 11.94 -20.68
N GLN A 655 -2.40 13.01 -21.09
CA GLN A 655 -1.45 13.69 -20.23
C GLN A 655 -2.17 14.36 -19.05
N VAL A 656 -1.41 14.70 -18.01
CA VAL A 656 -1.93 15.40 -16.83
C VAL A 656 -2.65 16.69 -17.27
N ARG A 657 -3.90 16.88 -16.81
CA ARG A 657 -4.71 18.09 -17.07
C ARG A 657 -4.99 18.36 -18.54
N THR A 658 -5.11 17.30 -19.36
CA THR A 658 -5.46 17.45 -20.79
C THR A 658 -6.79 16.81 -21.15
N LEU A 659 -7.50 16.21 -20.20
CA LEU A 659 -8.81 15.60 -20.39
C LEU A 659 -9.91 16.47 -19.78
N GLY A 660 -10.99 16.67 -20.53
CA GLY A 660 -12.18 17.39 -20.09
C GLY A 660 -12.02 18.92 -20.13
N PRO A 661 -12.89 19.65 -19.42
CA PRO A 661 -14.10 19.19 -18.73
C PRO A 661 -15.24 18.81 -19.70
N GLY A 662 -15.97 17.76 -19.36
CA GLY A 662 -17.11 17.26 -20.16
C GLY A 662 -16.76 16.97 -21.61
N SER A 663 -17.53 17.56 -22.53
CA SER A 663 -17.28 17.48 -23.97
C SER A 663 -16.63 18.75 -24.55
N TYR A 664 -16.03 19.59 -23.70
CA TYR A 664 -15.30 20.77 -24.14
C TYR A 664 -14.16 20.41 -25.10
N ILE A 665 -14.08 21.12 -26.22
CA ILE A 665 -13.01 20.95 -27.21
C ILE A 665 -11.88 21.92 -26.87
N PRO A 666 -10.71 21.40 -26.40
CA PRO A 666 -9.62 22.25 -25.97
C PRO A 666 -8.92 22.93 -27.16
N ASP A 667 -8.46 24.14 -26.94
CA ASP A 667 -7.57 24.84 -27.88
C ASP A 667 -6.15 24.28 -27.78
N TYR A 668 -5.80 23.35 -28.68
CA TYR A 668 -4.51 22.67 -28.71
C TYR A 668 -3.32 23.61 -29.02
N THR A 669 -3.57 24.86 -29.42
CA THR A 669 -2.49 25.86 -29.62
C THR A 669 -1.96 26.42 -28.29
N LYS A 670 -2.74 26.26 -27.22
CA LYS A 670 -2.42 26.75 -25.87
C LYS A 670 -1.91 25.64 -24.98
N LEU A 671 -1.26 26.00 -23.89
CA LEU A 671 -0.92 25.02 -22.86
C LEU A 671 -2.22 24.54 -22.18
N LEU A 672 -2.51 23.24 -22.31
CA LEU A 672 -3.68 22.65 -21.69
C LEU A 672 -3.48 22.53 -20.18
N ASN A 673 -4.41 23.07 -19.39
CA ASN A 673 -4.42 22.99 -17.92
C ASN A 673 -5.87 22.83 -17.44
N GLN A 674 -6.51 21.72 -17.87
CA GLN A 674 -7.91 21.45 -17.62
C GLN A 674 -8.15 21.03 -16.16
N THR A 675 -9.01 21.76 -15.49
CA THR A 675 -9.49 21.49 -14.13
C THR A 675 -10.98 21.74 -14.03
N ALA A 676 -11.67 21.12 -13.05
CA ALA A 676 -13.10 21.30 -12.87
C ALA A 676 -13.54 20.92 -11.44
N ASP A 677 -14.83 21.08 -11.17
CA ASP A 677 -15.41 20.93 -9.83
C ASP A 677 -15.82 19.50 -9.49
N ILE A 678 -16.15 18.69 -10.49
CA ILE A 678 -16.63 17.31 -10.35
C ILE A 678 -15.67 16.38 -11.07
N LYS A 679 -15.40 15.21 -10.49
CA LYS A 679 -14.56 14.17 -11.09
C LYS A 679 -15.19 12.80 -10.87
N LEU A 680 -15.22 11.98 -11.92
CA LEU A 680 -15.56 10.58 -11.88
C LEU A 680 -14.50 9.77 -12.61
N GLU A 681 -13.94 8.74 -11.96
CA GLU A 681 -12.96 7.82 -12.55
C GLU A 681 -13.25 6.39 -12.12
N VAL A 682 -13.05 5.45 -13.04
CA VAL A 682 -13.03 4.01 -12.80
C VAL A 682 -11.82 3.44 -13.52
N ASN A 683 -11.03 2.65 -12.80
CA ASN A 683 -9.82 2.03 -13.32
C ASN A 683 -9.85 0.52 -13.02
N ALA A 684 -9.35 -0.28 -13.96
CA ALA A 684 -9.09 -1.69 -13.77
C ALA A 684 -7.68 -2.02 -14.27
N GLU A 685 -6.89 -2.72 -13.47
CA GLU A 685 -5.52 -3.07 -13.84
C GLU A 685 -5.23 -4.53 -13.48
N TYR A 686 -4.88 -5.33 -14.48
CA TYR A 686 -4.34 -6.69 -14.31
C TYR A 686 -2.83 -6.62 -14.26
N ARG A 687 -2.22 -7.07 -13.16
CA ARG A 687 -0.78 -7.09 -12.87
C ARG A 687 -0.29 -8.52 -12.89
N PHE A 688 0.87 -8.76 -13.49
CA PHE A 688 1.46 -10.09 -13.57
C PHE A 688 2.99 -10.02 -13.65
N ASN A 689 3.66 -10.97 -13.01
CA ASN A 689 5.11 -11.04 -13.08
C ASN A 689 5.55 -11.56 -14.45
N LEU A 690 6.52 -10.89 -15.06
CA LEU A 690 7.17 -11.32 -16.30
C LEU A 690 8.39 -12.17 -15.94
N PHE A 691 9.50 -11.52 -15.61
CA PHE A 691 10.73 -12.20 -15.24
C PHE A 691 11.57 -11.26 -14.37
N TRP A 692 12.41 -11.84 -13.50
CA TRP A 692 13.28 -11.11 -12.60
C TRP A 692 12.51 -10.04 -11.84
N ILE A 693 12.91 -8.77 -11.92
CA ILE A 693 12.25 -7.61 -11.31
C ILE A 693 11.16 -6.98 -12.20
N LEU A 694 10.90 -7.57 -13.38
CA LEU A 694 10.00 -6.98 -14.37
C LEU A 694 8.59 -7.56 -14.19
N GLN A 695 7.61 -6.66 -14.04
CA GLN A 695 6.19 -6.99 -14.03
C GLN A 695 5.50 -6.33 -15.22
N GLY A 696 4.50 -7.01 -15.78
CA GLY A 696 3.60 -6.47 -16.78
C GLY A 696 2.30 -5.98 -16.17
N ALA A 697 1.66 -5.02 -16.83
CA ALA A 697 0.30 -4.63 -16.51
C ALA A 697 -0.51 -4.35 -17.77
N LEU A 698 -1.78 -4.73 -17.73
CA LEU A 698 -2.79 -4.33 -18.72
C LEU A 698 -3.86 -3.53 -17.98
N PHE A 699 -4.33 -2.46 -18.58
CA PHE A 699 -5.27 -1.59 -17.90
C PHE A 699 -6.38 -1.04 -18.78
N LEU A 700 -7.48 -0.70 -18.13
CA LEU A 700 -8.62 0.02 -18.70
C LEU A 700 -8.97 1.15 -17.74
N ASP A 701 -8.94 2.38 -18.23
CA ASP A 701 -9.25 3.60 -17.49
C ASP A 701 -10.45 4.30 -18.14
N ALA A 702 -11.42 4.74 -17.33
CA ALA A 702 -12.58 5.49 -17.79
C ALA A 702 -12.93 6.62 -16.81
N GLY A 703 -13.37 7.76 -17.32
CA GLY A 703 -13.79 8.88 -16.48
C GLY A 703 -13.70 10.23 -17.18
N ASN A 704 -13.97 11.29 -16.42
CA ASN A 704 -13.85 12.68 -16.88
C ASN A 704 -13.95 13.62 -15.68
N ILE A 705 -13.83 14.92 -15.94
CA ILE A 705 -14.12 16.03 -15.02
C ILE A 705 -15.23 16.90 -15.60
N TRP A 706 -15.96 17.62 -14.75
CA TRP A 706 -17.04 18.54 -15.18
C TRP A 706 -17.08 19.76 -14.26
N SER A 707 -17.50 20.90 -14.84
CA SER A 707 -17.82 22.10 -14.07
C SER A 707 -19.22 21.99 -13.48
N PHE A 708 -19.42 22.59 -12.30
CA PHE A 708 -20.74 22.65 -11.69
C PHE A 708 -21.64 23.65 -12.43
N ASN A 709 -21.07 24.82 -12.74
CA ASN A 709 -21.76 25.90 -13.45
C ASN A 709 -21.48 25.86 -14.95
N ASP A 710 -22.41 26.40 -15.72
CA ASP A 710 -22.19 26.63 -17.17
C ASP A 710 -21.25 27.81 -17.37
N ASP A 711 -20.25 27.66 -18.25
CA ASP A 711 -19.31 28.72 -18.60
C ASP A 711 -19.26 28.88 -20.12
N PRO A 712 -19.65 30.07 -20.65
CA PRO A 712 -19.57 30.37 -22.07
C PRO A 712 -18.19 30.19 -22.69
N ALA A 713 -17.11 30.34 -21.93
CA ALA A 713 -15.73 30.13 -22.41
C ALA A 713 -15.36 28.65 -22.56
N THR A 714 -16.10 27.75 -21.90
CA THR A 714 -15.88 26.30 -21.97
C THR A 714 -17.18 25.55 -22.25
N PRO A 715 -17.79 25.74 -23.45
CA PRO A 715 -19.06 25.14 -23.78
C PRO A 715 -18.99 23.62 -23.74
N GLY A 716 -19.99 22.97 -23.12
CA GLY A 716 -20.01 21.51 -22.91
C GLY A 716 -19.26 21.01 -21.67
N SER A 717 -18.75 21.93 -20.83
CA SER A 717 -18.06 21.59 -19.59
C SER A 717 -18.99 21.24 -18.42
N GLN A 718 -20.25 21.69 -18.45
CA GLN A 718 -21.20 21.54 -17.36
C GLN A 718 -21.64 20.10 -17.15
N PHE A 719 -21.64 19.64 -15.89
CA PHE A 719 -22.20 18.33 -15.53
C PHE A 719 -23.72 18.30 -15.73
N ARG A 720 -24.20 17.31 -16.49
CA ARG A 720 -25.62 17.04 -16.68
C ARG A 720 -25.87 15.54 -16.57
N ILE A 721 -26.75 15.16 -15.65
CA ILE A 721 -27.03 13.75 -15.33
C ILE A 721 -27.51 12.93 -16.54
N ASN A 722 -28.16 13.56 -17.50
CA ASN A 722 -28.62 12.92 -18.72
C ASN A 722 -27.57 12.84 -19.85
N LYS A 723 -26.41 13.48 -19.69
CA LYS A 723 -25.34 13.54 -20.72
C LYS A 723 -24.00 12.96 -20.27
N PHE A 724 -23.75 12.86 -18.97
CA PHE A 724 -22.40 12.53 -18.46
C PHE A 724 -21.86 11.19 -18.96
N PHE A 725 -22.70 10.18 -19.17
CA PHE A 725 -22.28 8.91 -19.77
C PHE A 725 -21.72 9.07 -21.19
N ASN A 726 -22.27 10.02 -21.95
CA ASN A 726 -21.79 10.33 -23.28
C ASN A 726 -20.49 11.14 -23.28
N GLU A 727 -20.06 11.64 -22.13
CA GLU A 727 -18.88 12.48 -21.95
C GLU A 727 -17.75 11.75 -21.20
N ILE A 728 -17.91 10.46 -20.89
CA ILE A 728 -16.86 9.64 -20.31
C ILE A 728 -15.79 9.35 -21.36
N ALA A 729 -14.54 9.65 -21.04
CA ALA A 729 -13.37 9.21 -21.79
C ALA A 729 -13.04 7.76 -21.44
N VAL A 730 -12.55 6.97 -22.41
CA VAL A 730 -12.10 5.60 -22.19
C VAL A 730 -10.74 5.42 -22.84
N GLY A 731 -9.80 4.89 -22.08
CA GLY A 731 -8.46 4.54 -22.54
C GLY A 731 -8.05 3.15 -22.05
N THR A 732 -7.24 2.47 -22.83
CA THR A 732 -6.64 1.19 -22.49
C THR A 732 -5.15 1.22 -22.72
N GLY A 733 -4.43 0.25 -22.24
CA GLY A 733 -3.00 0.20 -22.49
C GLY A 733 -2.28 -0.91 -21.77
N ALA A 734 -0.97 -0.88 -21.93
CA ALA A 734 -0.05 -1.79 -21.27
C ALA A 734 1.07 -1.02 -20.60
N GLY A 735 1.66 -1.62 -19.58
CA GLY A 735 2.78 -1.02 -18.88
C GLY A 735 3.77 -2.03 -18.36
N LEU A 736 4.98 -1.56 -18.15
CA LEU A 736 6.07 -2.30 -17.51
C LEU A 736 6.36 -1.69 -16.14
N ARG A 737 6.67 -2.56 -15.20
CA ARG A 737 7.03 -2.21 -13.83
C ARG A 737 8.38 -2.87 -13.51
N PHE A 738 9.31 -2.07 -13.03
CA PHE A 738 10.61 -2.53 -12.53
C PHE A 738 10.55 -2.47 -11.00
N ASP A 739 10.38 -3.63 -10.38
CA ASP A 739 10.30 -3.77 -8.93
C ASP A 739 11.70 -4.03 -8.37
N LEU A 740 12.27 -3.00 -7.75
CA LEU A 740 13.61 -3.02 -7.16
C LEU A 740 13.56 -3.25 -5.64
N ASP A 741 12.47 -3.83 -5.10
CA ASP A 741 12.13 -4.03 -3.68
C ASP A 741 11.94 -2.71 -2.90
N PHE A 742 12.83 -1.75 -3.02
CA PHE A 742 12.76 -0.45 -2.33
C PHE A 742 12.07 0.63 -3.18
N VAL A 743 11.97 0.46 -4.49
CA VAL A 743 11.28 1.37 -5.42
C VAL A 743 10.72 0.61 -6.61
N LEU A 744 9.50 0.95 -6.99
CA LEU A 744 8.86 0.44 -8.20
C LEU A 744 8.86 1.56 -9.24
N LEU A 745 9.57 1.36 -10.35
CA LEU A 745 9.53 2.25 -11.50
C LEU A 745 8.54 1.70 -12.53
N ARG A 746 7.72 2.56 -13.13
CA ARG A 746 6.79 2.14 -14.15
C ARG A 746 6.82 3.03 -15.39
N ALA A 747 6.55 2.41 -16.53
CA ALA A 747 6.34 3.03 -17.82
C ALA A 747 5.04 2.48 -18.42
N ASP A 748 4.07 3.32 -18.66
CA ASP A 748 2.77 2.96 -19.23
C ASP A 748 2.58 3.61 -20.59
N ILE A 749 1.99 2.88 -21.53
CA ILE A 749 1.54 3.37 -22.83
C ILE A 749 0.01 3.19 -22.87
N GLY A 750 -0.69 4.31 -22.89
CA GLY A 750 -2.14 4.35 -23.00
C GLY A 750 -2.60 4.72 -24.40
N ILE A 751 -3.70 4.15 -24.84
CA ILE A 751 -4.34 4.40 -26.11
C ILE A 751 -5.75 4.91 -25.84
N LYS A 752 -6.15 6.00 -26.48
CA LYS A 752 -7.50 6.52 -26.41
C LYS A 752 -8.44 5.61 -27.20
N LEU A 753 -9.48 5.10 -26.56
CA LEU A 753 -10.57 4.36 -27.19
C LEU A 753 -11.78 5.25 -27.46
N ARG A 754 -12.06 6.18 -26.55
CA ARG A 754 -13.17 7.11 -26.62
C ARG A 754 -12.75 8.48 -26.12
N ASP A 755 -12.84 9.49 -26.98
CA ASP A 755 -12.50 10.87 -26.66
C ASP A 755 -13.78 11.74 -26.65
N PRO A 756 -14.20 12.26 -25.48
CA PRO A 756 -15.44 13.04 -25.38
C PRO A 756 -15.37 14.42 -26.07
N SER A 757 -14.17 14.94 -26.36
CA SER A 757 -13.99 16.21 -27.08
C SER A 757 -14.39 16.13 -28.57
N LEU A 758 -14.57 14.93 -29.09
CA LEU A 758 -15.04 14.72 -30.48
C LEU A 758 -16.56 14.89 -30.60
N GLU A 759 -17.04 15.12 -31.80
CA GLU A 759 -18.47 15.18 -32.10
C GLU A 759 -19.21 13.91 -31.66
N ALA A 760 -20.47 14.05 -31.25
CA ALA A 760 -21.23 12.99 -30.56
C ALA A 760 -21.25 11.64 -31.29
N GLY A 761 -21.25 11.61 -32.62
CA GLY A 761 -21.22 10.38 -33.43
C GLY A 761 -19.83 9.77 -33.63
N SER A 762 -18.75 10.52 -33.32
CA SER A 762 -17.35 10.15 -33.63
C SER A 762 -16.49 9.93 -32.40
N ARG A 763 -17.07 9.90 -31.18
CA ARG A 763 -16.35 9.80 -29.93
C ARG A 763 -15.59 8.48 -29.73
N TRP A 764 -16.10 7.37 -30.29
CA TRP A 764 -15.38 6.10 -30.31
C TRP A 764 -14.37 6.09 -31.46
N ILE A 765 -13.09 5.90 -31.12
CA ILE A 765 -11.99 5.97 -32.09
C ILE A 765 -11.82 4.58 -32.71
N THR A 766 -12.54 4.32 -33.77
CA THR A 766 -12.47 3.08 -34.56
C THR A 766 -11.40 3.15 -35.65
N ASN A 767 -11.12 4.39 -36.15
CA ASN A 767 -10.12 4.66 -37.17
C ASN A 767 -9.21 5.84 -36.76
N TRP A 768 -7.92 5.61 -36.70
CA TRP A 768 -6.94 6.61 -36.31
C TRP A 768 -6.82 7.78 -37.30
N SER A 769 -7.01 7.52 -38.58
CA SER A 769 -6.99 8.57 -39.63
C SER A 769 -8.12 9.58 -39.41
N ASP A 770 -9.31 9.15 -39.06
CA ASP A 770 -10.45 10.04 -38.75
C ASP A 770 -10.21 10.83 -37.44
N TYR A 771 -9.61 10.21 -36.44
CA TYR A 771 -9.21 10.92 -35.22
C TYR A 771 -8.19 12.03 -35.50
N TYR A 772 -7.15 11.75 -36.29
CA TYR A 772 -6.15 12.76 -36.64
C TYR A 772 -6.76 13.89 -37.46
N ARG A 773 -7.68 13.58 -38.40
CA ARG A 773 -8.39 14.60 -39.16
C ARG A 773 -9.29 15.47 -38.27
N ALA A 774 -10.01 14.87 -37.33
CA ALA A 774 -10.91 15.57 -36.41
C ALA A 774 -10.17 16.43 -35.36
N THR A 775 -8.91 16.13 -35.07
CA THR A 775 -8.09 16.85 -34.09
C THR A 775 -6.98 17.69 -34.73
N GLU A 776 -7.08 17.97 -36.03
CA GLU A 776 -6.11 18.79 -36.76
C GLU A 776 -6.15 20.24 -36.27
N TYR A 777 -4.97 20.82 -36.00
CA TYR A 777 -4.81 22.24 -35.64
C TYR A 777 -3.52 22.79 -36.25
N ARG A 778 -3.43 24.11 -36.39
CA ARG A 778 -2.19 24.77 -36.80
C ARG A 778 -1.48 25.31 -35.56
N ASP A 779 -0.23 24.93 -35.41
CA ASP A 779 0.61 25.48 -34.32
C ASP A 779 0.96 26.98 -34.57
N ASN A 780 1.51 27.63 -33.58
CA ASN A 780 1.92 29.05 -33.65
C ASN A 780 2.95 29.34 -34.80
N SER A 781 3.49 28.31 -35.43
CA SER A 781 4.44 28.40 -36.53
C SER A 781 3.76 28.06 -37.87
N GLY A 782 2.40 27.86 -37.88
CA GLY A 782 1.63 27.52 -39.08
C GLY A 782 1.70 26.06 -39.51
N ASN A 783 2.42 25.17 -38.74
CA ASN A 783 2.51 23.75 -39.07
C ASN A 783 1.22 23.03 -38.67
N ILE A 784 0.80 22.09 -39.49
CA ILE A 784 -0.32 21.19 -39.18
C ILE A 784 0.12 20.19 -38.07
N ARG A 785 -0.65 20.11 -37.02
CA ARG A 785 -0.49 19.20 -35.87
C ARG A 785 -1.80 18.49 -35.57
N HIS A 786 -1.70 17.42 -34.81
CA HIS A 786 -2.85 16.63 -34.38
C HIS A 786 -2.76 16.32 -32.91
N ALA A 787 -3.88 16.13 -32.22
CA ALA A 787 -3.86 15.62 -30.85
C ALA A 787 -3.28 14.20 -30.82
N ARG A 788 -2.54 13.89 -29.75
CA ARG A 788 -1.94 12.57 -29.60
C ARG A 788 -3.00 11.53 -29.23
N ILE A 789 -3.01 10.40 -29.93
CA ILE A 789 -3.86 9.25 -29.61
C ILE A 789 -3.22 8.39 -28.50
N PHE A 790 -1.89 8.46 -28.36
CA PHE A 790 -1.14 7.72 -27.37
C PHE A 790 -0.71 8.62 -26.22
N GLY A 791 -0.89 8.14 -24.99
CA GLY A 791 -0.29 8.70 -23.79
C GLY A 791 0.89 7.84 -23.36
N ILE A 792 2.07 8.44 -23.15
CA ILE A 792 3.22 7.79 -22.53
C ILE A 792 3.40 8.44 -21.17
N VAL A 793 3.36 7.65 -20.12
CA VAL A 793 3.51 8.13 -18.75
C VAL A 793 4.54 7.30 -17.99
N LEU A 794 5.38 8.01 -17.27
CA LEU A 794 6.34 7.43 -16.34
C LEU A 794 5.85 7.68 -14.91
N GLY A 795 6.09 6.77 -14.01
CA GLY A 795 5.67 6.89 -12.62
C GLY A 795 6.55 6.09 -11.66
N ILE A 796 6.44 6.45 -10.39
CA ILE A 796 7.05 5.72 -9.27
C ILE A 796 5.90 5.16 -8.42
N GLY A 797 6.02 3.90 -8.02
CA GLY A 797 4.97 3.17 -7.31
C GLY A 797 3.83 2.71 -8.22
N TYR A 798 2.87 2.00 -7.64
CA TYR A 798 1.64 1.61 -8.35
C TYR A 798 0.74 2.84 -8.57
N PRO A 799 -0.09 2.86 -9.64
CA PRO A 799 -0.93 4.01 -9.96
C PRO A 799 -2.02 4.25 -8.89
N PHE A 800 -2.40 3.19 -8.24
CA PHE A 800 -3.39 3.19 -7.15
C PHE A 800 -3.27 1.94 -6.30
#